data_0673b3ae747bd18b05c6c52e7783b7e1
#
_entry.id   0673b3ae747bd18b05c6c52e7783b7e1
#
_cell.length_a   1.000
_cell.length_b   1.000
_cell.length_c   1.000
_cell.angle_alpha   90.00
_cell.angle_beta   90.00
_cell.angle_gamma   90.00
#
_symmetry.space_group_name_H-M   'P 1'
#
loop_
_entity.id
_entity.type
_entity.pdbx_description
1 polymer ?
#
loop_
_entity_poly.entity_id
_entity_poly.type
_entity_poly.pdbx_seq_one_letter_code
_entity_poly.pdbx_strand_id
1 'polypeptide(L)'
;MKDKARIVIIGAGIVGCSTAYHLALLGWSDIVVIEQGPIFETGGSTSHAPGLVFQTNPSKTMSLLSQETVKLYSNLELNGNPCFYPVGSMEIATTPERLEELKRRIGVGISYGLDSTMISPKECLEYNPLLSEKILGAMFVKNDGIAKAVRAAESMSNSKAVKNSVEFYPHTKVTNIHTVNGKINSIETDKGSIKTDIVLSTAGIWGPKIGQMVNINIPQKAFEHCYAKTIPIKELENHTKEVTHPVLRHQDKAMYFRQEKDVYGIGSYNHAALPVLANDLLDHKVADISPSIKSFTPEHFELGMIDAGNLIPTLKNIDLTYKINGIFSFTIDGFPILGEWPQVKGFWSAEAVWITHAGGVGKIMAQWLAYGDPGIDTHEMDVSRFHPHNMDKNYIDIRASQNYVEVYDIIHPLQQSEAPRNLKLSPFHKSQQKLKANFVESAGWERPNWFESNKKLLKKFNTSNFLRRGWENKEWSPVAIVEHLQTRSNGGLFDLTPFTKIEVQGKGSLEFLNYIISNELDKPVGKVIYTSLLTQNGGVKCDLTITRLAEEKFLVISGGAMGLHDLHWIKSKLPTNSDIEINNISNSMSAIGVWGPKSINLLQKISGFDLSSSSFPYMSSKKILINKIECLALRISYVGELGWEIYAPTAKGQDLWDSIYNQSEKFGIIPVGLAAFESLRIEKGYRLWGNELSTEYNPYESGIGFAVKLDKKDFIGKQALIEHNRIGLKKVLACITLDKQGAVVMGKEPIIFENKCIGFVTSSSYGYSVDKGIVYGYIPVEYAYEGSKVNILYFGKHYKGTVSKEPLFDPKNLRLKT
;
A
#
# COMPACT_ATOMS: atom_id res chain seq x y z
N MET A 1 1.25 40.16 8.29
CA MET A 1 1.39 38.69 8.38
C MET A 1 1.95 38.37 9.76
N LYS A 2 1.54 37.24 10.38
CA LYS A 2 2.12 36.80 11.67
C LYS A 2 3.61 36.53 11.56
N ASP A 3 4.37 36.81 12.65
CA ASP A 3 5.81 36.50 12.72
C ASP A 3 6.07 35.05 13.14
N LYS A 4 5.08 34.39 13.75
CA LYS A 4 5.20 33.02 14.27
C LYS A 4 3.86 32.28 14.14
N ALA A 5 3.95 30.96 13.87
CA ALA A 5 2.81 30.05 13.84
C ALA A 5 3.20 28.69 14.45
N ARG A 6 2.22 27.98 15.01
CA ARG A 6 2.40 26.58 15.45
C ARG A 6 2.65 25.66 14.26
N ILE A 7 1.92 25.88 13.17
CA ILE A 7 2.05 25.15 11.89
C ILE A 7 1.77 26.11 10.76
N VAL A 8 2.50 25.94 9.67
CA VAL A 8 2.19 26.57 8.39
C VAL A 8 1.78 25.51 7.37
N ILE A 9 0.59 25.64 6.81
CA ILE A 9 0.05 24.80 5.74
C ILE A 9 0.23 25.58 4.42
N ILE A 10 0.91 24.98 3.46
CA ILE A 10 1.17 25.57 2.15
C ILE A 10 0.17 25.03 1.13
N GLY A 11 -0.75 25.88 0.70
CA GLY A 11 -1.85 25.57 -0.23
C GLY A 11 -3.21 25.57 0.46
N ALA A 12 -4.14 26.42 -0.01
CA ALA A 12 -5.52 26.50 0.44
C ALA A 12 -6.50 25.73 -0.49
N GLY A 13 -5.99 24.70 -1.17
CA GLY A 13 -6.83 23.72 -1.85
C GLY A 13 -7.63 22.87 -0.86
N ILE A 14 -8.45 21.94 -1.36
CA ILE A 14 -9.34 21.12 -0.53
C ILE A 14 -8.60 20.34 0.57
N VAL A 15 -7.36 19.91 0.34
CA VAL A 15 -6.56 19.15 1.30
C VAL A 15 -6.08 20.05 2.44
N GLY A 16 -5.55 21.24 2.11
CA GLY A 16 -5.11 22.22 3.12
C GLY A 16 -6.25 22.72 3.97
N CYS A 17 -7.39 23.07 3.35
CA CYS A 17 -8.60 23.48 4.06
C CYS A 17 -9.14 22.35 4.95
N SER A 18 -9.15 21.11 4.49
CA SER A 18 -9.60 19.95 5.27
C SER A 18 -8.68 19.68 6.47
N THR A 19 -7.34 19.76 6.26
CA THR A 19 -6.41 19.56 7.37
C THR A 19 -6.52 20.66 8.42
N ALA A 20 -6.59 21.93 7.98
CA ALA A 20 -6.79 23.07 8.89
C ALA A 20 -8.10 22.94 9.68
N TYR A 21 -9.18 22.51 9.02
CA TYR A 21 -10.48 22.27 9.64
C TYR A 21 -10.38 21.20 10.74
N HIS A 22 -9.78 20.06 10.45
CA HIS A 22 -9.65 18.98 11.44
C HIS A 22 -8.70 19.33 12.57
N LEU A 23 -7.59 20.05 12.33
CA LEU A 23 -6.70 20.55 13.37
C LEU A 23 -7.45 21.51 14.32
N ALA A 24 -8.24 22.43 13.75
CA ALA A 24 -9.07 23.35 14.55
C ALA A 24 -10.12 22.60 15.39
N LEU A 25 -10.75 21.53 14.86
CA LEU A 25 -11.65 20.67 15.62
C LEU A 25 -10.95 19.91 16.76
N LEU A 26 -9.66 19.60 16.61
CA LEU A 26 -8.82 18.99 17.65
C LEU A 26 -8.30 20.02 18.66
N GLY A 27 -8.73 21.29 18.57
CA GLY A 27 -8.36 22.35 19.48
C GLY A 27 -6.99 22.99 19.20
N TRP A 28 -6.42 22.76 18.03
CA TRP A 28 -5.22 23.50 17.63
C TRP A 28 -5.56 24.94 17.28
N SER A 29 -4.69 25.85 17.66
CA SER A 29 -4.72 27.26 17.33
C SER A 29 -3.39 27.68 16.72
N ASP A 30 -3.27 28.92 16.29
CA ASP A 30 -2.05 29.43 15.64
C ASP A 30 -1.71 28.67 14.35
N ILE A 31 -2.71 28.33 13.60
CA ILE A 31 -2.58 27.69 12.28
C ILE A 31 -2.55 28.78 11.22
N VAL A 32 -1.56 28.74 10.35
CA VAL A 32 -1.47 29.62 9.19
C VAL A 32 -1.61 28.79 7.92
N VAL A 33 -2.47 29.25 7.01
CA VAL A 33 -2.62 28.70 5.66
C VAL A 33 -2.18 29.75 4.65
N ILE A 34 -1.21 29.40 3.81
CA ILE A 34 -0.66 30.29 2.78
C ILE A 34 -1.09 29.82 1.41
N GLU A 35 -1.61 30.75 0.60
CA GLU A 35 -2.05 30.47 -0.77
C GLU A 35 -1.48 31.52 -1.73
N GLN A 36 -0.84 31.04 -2.81
CA GLN A 36 -0.28 31.93 -3.82
C GLN A 36 -1.35 32.59 -4.70
N GLY A 37 -2.50 31.99 -4.84
CA GLY A 37 -3.68 32.49 -5.54
C GLY A 37 -4.74 33.08 -4.61
N PRO A 38 -5.95 33.31 -5.11
CA PRO A 38 -7.10 33.65 -4.28
C PRO A 38 -7.50 32.46 -3.40
N ILE A 39 -8.18 32.73 -2.28
CA ILE A 39 -8.71 31.67 -1.43
C ILE A 39 -9.90 30.97 -2.11
N PHE A 40 -9.99 29.65 -1.93
CA PHE A 40 -10.99 28.70 -2.43
C PHE A 40 -10.87 28.42 -3.95
N GLU A 41 -10.95 29.41 -4.79
CA GLU A 41 -10.65 29.27 -6.23
C GLU A 41 -9.17 29.48 -6.49
N THR A 42 -8.35 28.66 -5.85
CA THR A 42 -6.90 28.83 -5.77
C THR A 42 -6.14 28.71 -7.09
N GLY A 43 -6.84 28.33 -8.18
CA GLY A 43 -6.21 28.04 -9.47
C GLY A 43 -5.41 26.74 -9.52
N GLY A 44 -5.46 25.93 -8.44
CA GLY A 44 -4.95 24.57 -8.42
C GLY A 44 -6.02 23.55 -8.85
N SER A 45 -5.71 22.24 -8.79
CA SER A 45 -6.58 21.16 -9.27
C SER A 45 -7.97 21.14 -8.59
N THR A 46 -8.09 21.62 -7.36
CA THR A 46 -9.38 21.79 -6.65
C THR A 46 -10.36 22.65 -7.43
N SER A 47 -9.89 23.70 -8.10
CA SER A 47 -10.73 24.71 -8.77
C SER A 47 -11.42 24.19 -10.03
N HIS A 48 -10.86 23.18 -10.68
CA HIS A 48 -11.41 22.59 -11.92
C HIS A 48 -11.84 21.13 -11.78
N ALA A 49 -11.67 20.52 -10.60
CA ALA A 49 -12.00 19.11 -10.39
C ALA A 49 -13.48 18.81 -10.68
N PRO A 50 -13.80 17.80 -11.48
CA PRO A 50 -15.18 17.43 -11.79
C PRO A 50 -15.95 16.88 -10.58
N GLY A 51 -15.25 16.53 -9.50
CA GLY A 51 -15.83 16.19 -8.22
C GLY A 51 -16.43 14.78 -8.11
N LEU A 52 -16.09 13.86 -9.00
CA LEU A 52 -16.57 12.49 -8.92
C LEU A 52 -15.96 11.79 -7.70
N VAL A 53 -16.81 11.14 -6.92
CA VAL A 53 -16.39 10.38 -5.72
C VAL A 53 -16.78 8.92 -5.88
N PHE A 54 -15.78 8.05 -5.90
CA PHE A 54 -15.90 6.59 -5.97
C PHE A 54 -15.18 5.99 -4.77
N GLN A 55 -15.92 5.34 -3.88
CA GLN A 55 -15.39 4.84 -2.61
C GLN A 55 -14.71 3.46 -2.75
N THR A 56 -15.02 2.72 -3.81
CA THR A 56 -14.41 1.41 -4.05
C THR A 56 -12.98 1.55 -4.53
N ASN A 57 -12.04 0.98 -3.78
CA ASN A 57 -10.62 0.95 -4.11
C ASN A 57 -10.01 -0.40 -3.68
N PRO A 58 -9.04 -0.95 -4.42
CA PRO A 58 -8.31 -2.16 -4.00
C PRO A 58 -7.58 -1.99 -2.66
N SER A 59 -7.12 -0.80 -2.32
CA SER A 59 -6.58 -0.47 -1.00
C SER A 59 -7.69 -0.21 0.00
N LYS A 60 -7.65 -0.90 1.14
CA LYS A 60 -8.56 -0.68 2.26
C LYS A 60 -8.47 0.75 2.78
N THR A 61 -7.25 1.24 2.96
CA THR A 61 -7.00 2.59 3.48
C THR A 61 -7.58 3.64 2.56
N MET A 62 -7.38 3.53 1.24
CA MET A 62 -8.00 4.44 0.26
C MET A 62 -9.52 4.41 0.34
N SER A 63 -10.11 3.22 0.47
CA SER A 63 -11.56 3.08 0.61
C SER A 63 -12.07 3.72 1.91
N LEU A 64 -11.37 3.56 3.04
CA LEU A 64 -11.72 4.22 4.31
C LEU A 64 -11.60 5.75 4.23
N LEU A 65 -10.55 6.27 3.59
CA LEU A 65 -10.37 7.71 3.38
C LEU A 65 -11.51 8.32 2.54
N SER A 66 -11.94 7.61 1.51
CA SER A 66 -13.09 8.06 0.69
C SER A 66 -14.40 8.01 1.44
N GLN A 67 -14.63 7.01 2.29
CA GLN A 67 -15.81 6.93 3.17
C GLN A 67 -15.84 8.10 4.18
N GLU A 68 -14.70 8.42 4.80
CA GLU A 68 -14.59 9.58 5.69
C GLU A 68 -14.80 10.89 4.93
N THR A 69 -14.36 10.99 3.68
CA THR A 69 -14.61 12.14 2.80
C THR A 69 -16.10 12.31 2.51
N VAL A 70 -16.77 11.24 2.11
CA VAL A 70 -18.22 11.25 1.86
C VAL A 70 -18.98 11.66 3.12
N LYS A 71 -18.62 11.07 4.27
CA LYS A 71 -19.21 11.41 5.56
C LYS A 71 -19.03 12.89 5.90
N LEU A 72 -17.85 13.45 5.68
CA LEU A 72 -17.59 14.87 5.93
C LEU A 72 -18.42 15.74 4.99
N TYR A 73 -18.31 15.52 3.66
CA TYR A 73 -18.93 16.40 2.67
C TYR A 73 -20.45 16.35 2.69
N SER A 74 -21.04 15.19 3.06
CA SER A 74 -22.51 15.05 3.22
C SER A 74 -23.07 15.91 4.38
N ASN A 75 -22.22 16.30 5.33
CA ASN A 75 -22.60 17.15 6.46
C ASN A 75 -22.21 18.62 6.26
N LEU A 76 -21.67 18.98 5.10
CA LEU A 76 -21.28 20.34 4.77
C LEU A 76 -22.26 20.99 3.79
N GLU A 77 -22.56 22.23 4.04
CA GLU A 77 -23.32 23.11 3.15
C GLU A 77 -22.70 24.50 3.10
N LEU A 78 -22.94 25.22 2.05
CA LEU A 78 -22.60 26.64 1.92
C LEU A 78 -23.80 27.41 1.37
N ASN A 79 -24.29 28.39 2.14
CA ASN A 79 -25.44 29.20 1.78
C ASN A 79 -26.68 28.35 1.39
N GLY A 80 -26.95 27.26 2.15
CA GLY A 80 -28.05 26.33 1.91
C GLY A 80 -27.85 25.35 0.75
N ASN A 81 -26.68 25.35 0.10
CA ASN A 81 -26.36 24.43 -0.96
C ASN A 81 -25.45 23.30 -0.46
N PRO A 82 -25.80 22.02 -0.66
CA PRO A 82 -24.99 20.90 -0.19
C PRO A 82 -23.63 20.84 -0.88
N CYS A 83 -22.62 20.36 -0.15
CA CYS A 83 -21.28 20.13 -0.70
C CYS A 83 -21.12 18.75 -1.36
N PHE A 84 -22.08 17.86 -1.17
CA PHE A 84 -22.08 16.51 -1.75
C PHE A 84 -23.48 16.10 -2.21
N TYR A 85 -23.56 15.45 -3.36
CA TYR A 85 -24.77 14.87 -3.93
C TYR A 85 -24.65 13.35 -3.97
N PRO A 86 -25.30 12.59 -3.06
CA PRO A 86 -25.23 11.13 -3.00
C PRO A 86 -26.16 10.49 -4.06
N VAL A 87 -25.81 10.62 -5.32
CA VAL A 87 -26.59 10.10 -6.44
C VAL A 87 -26.22 8.68 -6.87
N GLY A 88 -25.25 8.08 -6.18
CA GLY A 88 -24.67 6.81 -6.54
C GLY A 88 -23.63 6.90 -7.66
N SER A 89 -23.00 5.78 -7.93
CA SER A 89 -22.11 5.59 -9.09
C SER A 89 -22.41 4.31 -9.84
N MET A 90 -22.17 4.33 -11.16
CA MET A 90 -22.22 3.16 -12.01
C MET A 90 -20.88 3.00 -12.74
N GLU A 91 -20.22 1.88 -12.51
CA GLU A 91 -19.04 1.45 -13.28
C GLU A 91 -19.54 0.44 -14.33
N ILE A 92 -19.58 0.88 -15.59
CA ILE A 92 -20.24 0.19 -16.69
C ILE A 92 -19.33 -0.89 -17.28
N ALA A 93 -19.87 -2.07 -17.52
CA ALA A 93 -19.24 -3.12 -18.32
C ALA A 93 -19.81 -3.15 -19.73
N THR A 94 -18.95 -3.07 -20.74
CA THR A 94 -19.28 -3.30 -22.15
C THR A 94 -18.57 -4.52 -22.71
N THR A 95 -17.64 -5.12 -21.94
CA THR A 95 -16.94 -6.36 -22.25
C THR A 95 -17.19 -7.43 -21.19
N PRO A 96 -17.16 -8.73 -21.55
CA PRO A 96 -17.28 -9.82 -20.57
C PRO A 96 -16.17 -9.78 -19.51
N GLU A 97 -14.96 -9.40 -19.89
CA GLU A 97 -13.81 -9.30 -19.00
C GLU A 97 -14.03 -8.23 -17.92
N ARG A 98 -14.56 -7.07 -18.31
CA ARG A 98 -14.92 -6.00 -17.38
C ARG A 98 -16.05 -6.44 -16.44
N LEU A 99 -17.07 -7.10 -16.97
CA LEU A 99 -18.16 -7.60 -16.15
C LEU A 99 -17.68 -8.60 -15.10
N GLU A 100 -16.70 -9.45 -15.45
CA GLU A 100 -16.07 -10.36 -14.50
C GLU A 100 -15.25 -9.62 -13.45
N GLU A 101 -14.44 -8.65 -13.87
CA GLU A 101 -13.65 -7.81 -12.96
C GLU A 101 -14.53 -7.05 -11.97
N LEU A 102 -15.65 -6.48 -12.42
CA LEU A 102 -16.59 -5.78 -11.55
C LEU A 102 -17.20 -6.69 -10.48
N LYS A 103 -17.43 -7.98 -10.75
CA LYS A 103 -17.87 -8.94 -9.71
C LYS A 103 -16.84 -9.08 -8.61
N ARG A 104 -15.55 -9.05 -8.94
CA ARG A 104 -14.47 -9.05 -7.95
C ARG A 104 -14.45 -7.74 -7.16
N ARG A 105 -14.57 -6.59 -7.83
CA ARG A 105 -14.57 -5.27 -7.17
C ARG A 105 -15.74 -5.09 -6.21
N ILE A 106 -16.92 -5.63 -6.54
CA ILE A 106 -18.07 -5.67 -5.64
C ILE A 106 -17.69 -6.41 -4.34
N GLY A 107 -17.04 -7.58 -4.45
CA GLY A 107 -16.55 -8.30 -3.28
C GLY A 107 -15.61 -7.45 -2.42
N VAL A 108 -14.64 -6.77 -3.04
CA VAL A 108 -13.73 -5.86 -2.32
C VAL A 108 -14.51 -4.71 -1.66
N GLY A 109 -15.48 -4.11 -2.34
CA GLY A 109 -16.34 -3.08 -1.76
C GLY A 109 -17.08 -3.58 -0.52
N ILE A 110 -17.70 -4.77 -0.60
CA ILE A 110 -18.37 -5.42 0.54
C ILE A 110 -17.41 -5.67 1.70
N SER A 111 -16.17 -6.10 1.41
CA SER A 111 -15.12 -6.33 2.43
C SER A 111 -14.80 -5.09 3.24
N TYR A 112 -14.92 -3.91 2.64
CA TYR A 112 -14.62 -2.63 3.26
C TYR A 112 -15.87 -1.85 3.70
N GLY A 113 -17.03 -2.53 3.74
CA GLY A 113 -18.28 -1.99 4.28
C GLY A 113 -19.08 -1.12 3.32
N LEU A 114 -18.80 -1.18 2.00
CA LEU A 114 -19.56 -0.45 1.00
C LEU A 114 -20.80 -1.24 0.56
N ASP A 115 -21.88 -0.51 0.31
CA ASP A 115 -23.11 -1.03 -0.32
C ASP A 115 -22.92 -1.06 -1.84
N SER A 116 -22.21 -2.10 -2.31
CA SER A 116 -21.88 -2.31 -3.72
C SER A 116 -22.59 -3.54 -4.26
N THR A 117 -23.25 -3.37 -5.41
CA THR A 117 -24.03 -4.43 -6.04
C THR A 117 -23.82 -4.49 -7.54
N MET A 118 -24.10 -5.66 -8.13
CA MET A 118 -24.22 -5.80 -9.58
C MET A 118 -25.65 -5.46 -9.99
N ILE A 119 -25.81 -4.52 -10.93
CA ILE A 119 -27.09 -4.17 -11.53
C ILE A 119 -27.14 -4.58 -12.99
N SER A 120 -28.33 -5.02 -13.43
CA SER A 120 -28.61 -5.44 -14.81
C SER A 120 -28.65 -4.23 -15.77
N PRO A 121 -28.55 -4.46 -17.09
CA PRO A 121 -28.74 -3.39 -18.08
C PRO A 121 -30.05 -2.63 -17.90
N LYS A 122 -31.15 -3.34 -17.58
CA LYS A 122 -32.45 -2.72 -17.34
C LYS A 122 -32.42 -1.77 -16.15
N GLU A 123 -31.84 -2.19 -15.03
CA GLU A 123 -31.69 -1.34 -13.84
C GLU A 123 -30.78 -0.14 -14.13
N CYS A 124 -29.73 -0.31 -14.94
CA CYS A 124 -28.88 0.82 -15.37
C CYS A 124 -29.71 1.89 -16.10
N LEU A 125 -30.63 1.48 -16.99
CA LEU A 125 -31.51 2.37 -17.72
C LEU A 125 -32.57 3.06 -16.82
N GLU A 126 -33.00 2.39 -15.75
CA GLU A 126 -33.88 3.01 -14.74
C GLU A 126 -33.16 4.14 -13.98
N TYR A 127 -31.86 3.98 -13.69
CA TYR A 127 -31.04 5.04 -13.05
C TYR A 127 -30.62 6.14 -14.04
N ASN A 128 -30.34 5.80 -15.29
CA ASN A 128 -29.98 6.75 -16.34
C ASN A 128 -30.54 6.33 -17.68
N PRO A 129 -31.73 6.87 -18.05
CA PRO A 129 -32.42 6.52 -19.29
C PRO A 129 -31.68 6.89 -20.59
N LEU A 130 -30.62 7.68 -20.51
CA LEU A 130 -29.83 8.09 -21.67
C LEU A 130 -28.77 7.05 -22.07
N LEU A 131 -28.57 6.00 -21.25
CA LEU A 131 -27.60 4.94 -21.56
C LEU A 131 -28.02 4.08 -22.76
N SER A 132 -27.06 3.57 -23.46
CA SER A 132 -27.23 2.56 -24.52
C SER A 132 -27.67 1.22 -23.95
N GLU A 133 -28.57 0.50 -24.63
CA GLU A 133 -28.96 -0.86 -24.30
C GLU A 133 -27.84 -1.90 -24.49
N LYS A 134 -26.71 -1.53 -25.10
CA LYS A 134 -25.60 -2.44 -25.44
C LYS A 134 -24.65 -2.71 -24.27
N ILE A 135 -24.95 -2.19 -23.07
CA ILE A 135 -24.18 -2.46 -21.87
C ILE A 135 -24.48 -3.88 -21.33
N LEU A 136 -23.50 -4.49 -20.64
CA LEU A 136 -23.66 -5.83 -20.06
C LEU A 136 -24.14 -5.79 -18.60
N GLY A 137 -24.06 -4.63 -17.96
CA GLY A 137 -24.41 -4.36 -16.57
C GLY A 137 -23.44 -3.36 -15.96
N ALA A 138 -23.60 -3.11 -14.68
CA ALA A 138 -22.72 -2.20 -13.95
C ALA A 138 -22.53 -2.63 -12.49
N MET A 139 -21.39 -2.25 -11.91
CA MET A 139 -21.27 -2.17 -10.46
C MET A 139 -21.89 -0.86 -10.00
N PHE A 140 -22.85 -0.94 -9.08
CA PHE A 140 -23.51 0.21 -8.47
C PHE A 140 -23.08 0.36 -7.01
N VAL A 141 -22.68 1.58 -6.61
CA VAL A 141 -22.39 1.94 -5.23
C VAL A 141 -23.30 3.09 -4.82
N LYS A 142 -24.22 2.81 -3.91
CA LYS A 142 -25.34 3.71 -3.55
C LYS A 142 -24.89 5.05 -2.97
N ASN A 143 -23.84 5.03 -2.13
CA ASN A 143 -23.40 6.21 -1.37
C ASN A 143 -22.29 7.01 -2.07
N ASP A 144 -21.95 6.65 -3.30
CA ASP A 144 -21.08 7.44 -4.16
C ASP A 144 -21.81 8.69 -4.69
N GLY A 145 -21.08 9.59 -5.31
CA GLY A 145 -21.75 10.78 -5.86
C GLY A 145 -20.79 11.86 -6.32
N ILE A 146 -21.27 13.12 -6.25
CA ILE A 146 -20.53 14.29 -6.71
C ILE A 146 -20.25 15.24 -5.54
N ALA A 147 -18.96 15.52 -5.31
CA ALA A 147 -18.48 16.56 -4.41
C ALA A 147 -18.33 17.89 -5.15
N LYS A 148 -18.71 18.99 -4.51
CA LYS A 148 -18.42 20.36 -4.94
C LYS A 148 -17.19 20.84 -4.18
N ALA A 149 -16.02 20.58 -4.74
CA ALA A 149 -14.74 20.72 -4.03
C ALA A 149 -14.49 22.14 -3.49
N VAL A 150 -14.67 23.17 -4.31
CA VAL A 150 -14.53 24.57 -3.90
C VAL A 150 -15.52 24.92 -2.80
N ARG A 151 -16.79 24.54 -2.97
CA ARG A 151 -17.86 24.76 -1.97
C ARG A 151 -17.54 24.08 -0.63
N ALA A 152 -16.99 22.86 -0.68
CA ALA A 152 -16.59 22.13 0.54
C ALA A 152 -15.40 22.80 1.22
N ALA A 153 -14.37 23.25 0.49
CA ALA A 153 -13.24 23.98 1.03
C ALA A 153 -13.69 25.27 1.71
N GLU A 154 -14.57 26.05 1.09
CA GLU A 154 -15.12 27.28 1.64
C GLU A 154 -16.00 27.02 2.87
N SER A 155 -16.87 26.01 2.83
CA SER A 155 -17.72 25.63 3.96
C SER A 155 -16.89 25.25 5.19
N MET A 156 -15.85 24.41 5.03
CA MET A 156 -14.94 24.06 6.13
C MET A 156 -14.23 25.30 6.70
N SER A 157 -13.73 26.16 5.83
CA SER A 157 -12.99 27.36 6.20
C SER A 157 -13.86 28.41 6.88
N ASN A 158 -15.16 28.45 6.57
CA ASN A 158 -16.13 29.33 7.22
C ASN A 158 -16.66 28.81 8.56
N SER A 159 -16.27 27.58 8.97
CA SER A 159 -16.69 27.03 10.25
C SER A 159 -16.19 27.88 11.43
N LYS A 160 -16.92 27.89 12.54
CA LYS A 160 -16.55 28.63 13.77
C LYS A 160 -15.19 28.20 14.31
N ALA A 161 -14.88 26.90 14.25
CA ALA A 161 -13.60 26.37 14.72
C ALA A 161 -12.43 26.96 13.90
N VAL A 162 -12.54 26.97 12.58
CA VAL A 162 -11.50 27.52 11.70
C VAL A 162 -11.35 29.04 11.86
N LYS A 163 -12.45 29.80 11.88
CA LYS A 163 -12.43 31.26 12.07
C LYS A 163 -11.73 31.70 13.36
N ASN A 164 -11.77 30.87 14.39
CA ASN A 164 -11.14 31.16 15.68
C ASN A 164 -9.67 30.70 15.77
N SER A 165 -9.19 29.85 14.86
CA SER A 165 -7.92 29.12 15.02
C SER A 165 -6.98 29.23 13.84
N VAL A 166 -7.47 29.66 12.67
CA VAL A 166 -6.73 29.63 11.40
C VAL A 166 -6.71 31.01 10.76
N GLU A 167 -5.54 31.45 10.32
CA GLU A 167 -5.37 32.64 9.49
C GLU A 167 -5.00 32.24 8.08
N PHE A 168 -5.77 32.72 7.10
CA PHE A 168 -5.52 32.52 5.68
C PHE A 168 -4.81 33.75 5.09
N TYR A 169 -3.71 33.50 4.36
CA TYR A 169 -2.98 34.54 3.62
C TYR A 169 -3.06 34.27 2.11
N PRO A 170 -4.06 34.88 1.41
CA PRO A 170 -4.16 34.81 -0.05
C PRO A 170 -3.09 35.62 -0.74
N HIS A 171 -2.87 35.32 -2.01
CA HIS A 171 -1.89 36.01 -2.86
C HIS A 171 -0.51 36.13 -2.21
N THR A 172 -0.11 35.08 -1.50
CA THR A 172 1.14 35.01 -0.73
C THR A 172 1.90 33.77 -1.16
N LYS A 173 3.02 33.98 -1.84
CA LYS A 173 3.83 32.89 -2.40
C LYS A 173 4.96 32.53 -1.46
N VAL A 174 5.09 31.27 -1.09
CA VAL A 174 6.26 30.74 -0.39
C VAL A 174 7.45 30.75 -1.35
N THR A 175 8.53 31.42 -0.94
CA THR A 175 9.76 31.57 -1.74
C THR A 175 10.89 30.68 -1.24
N ASN A 176 10.91 30.38 0.07
CA ASN A 176 11.91 29.48 0.65
C ASN A 176 11.42 28.85 1.96
N ILE A 177 12.03 27.72 2.35
CA ILE A 177 11.83 27.04 3.64
C ILE A 177 13.20 26.88 4.29
N HIS A 178 13.40 27.50 5.43
CA HIS A 178 14.68 27.48 6.14
C HIS A 178 14.73 26.32 7.14
N THR A 179 15.85 25.61 7.12
CA THR A 179 16.12 24.51 8.06
C THR A 179 17.40 24.79 8.86
N VAL A 180 17.41 24.36 10.12
CA VAL A 180 18.58 24.41 10.99
C VAL A 180 18.80 22.99 11.57
N ASN A 181 19.97 22.44 11.36
CA ASN A 181 20.32 21.09 11.82
C ASN A 181 19.30 20.01 11.39
N GLY A 182 18.82 20.08 10.14
CA GLY A 182 17.85 19.12 9.60
C GLY A 182 16.42 19.27 10.15
N LYS A 183 16.09 20.41 10.76
CA LYS A 183 14.75 20.70 11.29
C LYS A 183 14.21 21.99 10.68
N ILE A 184 12.90 22.05 10.47
CA ILE A 184 12.23 23.28 10.06
C ILE A 184 12.48 24.38 11.11
N ASN A 185 12.73 25.60 10.65
CA ASN A 185 12.93 26.79 11.48
C ASN A 185 11.99 27.94 11.09
N SER A 186 11.80 28.20 9.82
CA SER A 186 10.94 29.27 9.30
C SER A 186 10.62 29.06 7.83
N ILE A 187 9.61 29.74 7.36
CA ILE A 187 9.32 29.91 5.93
C ILE A 187 9.53 31.39 5.53
N GLU A 188 9.87 31.59 4.29
CA GLU A 188 9.95 32.90 3.65
C GLU A 188 8.90 33.00 2.55
N THR A 189 8.27 34.15 2.45
CA THR A 189 7.26 34.44 1.42
C THR A 189 7.59 35.77 0.75
N ASP A 190 6.92 36.07 -0.36
CA ASP A 190 6.99 37.37 -1.03
C ASP A 190 6.43 38.53 -0.20
N LYS A 191 5.87 38.27 1.00
CA LYS A 191 5.31 39.27 1.93
C LYS A 191 5.93 39.27 3.32
N GLY A 192 6.97 38.47 3.55
CA GLY A 192 7.66 38.40 4.85
C GLY A 192 7.91 36.95 5.29
N SER A 193 8.39 36.74 6.52
CA SER A 193 8.78 35.45 7.06
C SER A 193 7.92 35.05 8.25
N ILE A 194 7.70 33.73 8.43
CA ILE A 194 7.00 33.15 9.58
C ILE A 194 7.89 32.11 10.24
N LYS A 195 8.16 32.26 11.54
CA LYS A 195 8.82 31.23 12.34
C LYS A 195 7.83 30.09 12.64
N THR A 196 8.26 28.85 12.38
CA THR A 196 7.47 27.66 12.69
C THR A 196 8.38 26.44 12.77
N ASP A 197 7.99 25.44 13.57
CA ASP A 197 8.67 24.16 13.66
C ASP A 197 8.00 23.09 12.77
N ILE A 198 6.82 23.40 12.19
CA ILE A 198 6.04 22.46 11.38
C ILE A 198 5.56 23.16 10.09
N VAL A 199 5.91 22.57 8.97
CA VAL A 199 5.42 22.95 7.64
C VAL A 199 4.72 21.73 7.04
N LEU A 200 3.47 21.89 6.63
CA LEU A 200 2.72 20.89 5.86
C LEU A 200 2.55 21.37 4.42
N SER A 201 3.13 20.67 3.48
CA SER A 201 2.89 20.88 2.05
C SER A 201 1.61 20.19 1.61
N THR A 202 0.65 20.97 1.13
CA THR A 202 -0.58 20.57 0.44
C THR A 202 -0.67 21.30 -0.89
N ALA A 203 0.49 21.51 -1.51
CA ALA A 203 0.67 22.39 -2.67
C ALA A 203 0.23 21.73 -4.00
N GLY A 204 -0.27 20.49 -3.96
CA GLY A 204 -0.80 19.77 -5.12
C GLY A 204 0.24 19.67 -6.24
N ILE A 205 -0.08 20.17 -7.44
CA ILE A 205 0.84 20.10 -8.60
C ILE A 205 2.18 20.85 -8.38
N TRP A 206 2.27 21.76 -7.42
CA TRP A 206 3.50 22.47 -7.04
C TRP A 206 4.29 21.74 -5.93
N GLY A 207 3.80 20.62 -5.40
CA GLY A 207 4.49 19.84 -4.35
C GLY A 207 5.98 19.62 -4.64
N PRO A 208 6.42 19.23 -5.85
CA PRO A 208 7.84 19.07 -6.17
C PRO A 208 8.65 20.36 -5.98
N LYS A 209 8.10 21.54 -6.28
CA LYS A 209 8.78 22.83 -6.05
C LYS A 209 8.96 23.12 -4.56
N ILE A 210 7.94 22.82 -3.76
CA ILE A 210 8.02 22.98 -2.30
C ILE A 210 9.04 22.02 -1.70
N GLY A 211 9.04 20.76 -2.14
CA GLY A 211 10.02 19.77 -1.70
C GLY A 211 11.47 20.17 -2.00
N GLN A 212 11.71 20.76 -3.16
CA GLN A 212 13.05 21.26 -3.55
C GLN A 212 13.59 22.32 -2.59
N MET A 213 12.75 23.14 -1.96
CA MET A 213 13.18 24.14 -0.97
C MET A 213 13.83 23.51 0.28
N VAL A 214 13.57 22.23 0.52
CA VAL A 214 14.16 21.44 1.61
C VAL A 214 15.00 20.26 1.09
N ASN A 215 15.44 20.31 -0.16
CA ASN A 215 16.22 19.26 -0.83
C ASN A 215 15.53 17.87 -0.88
N ILE A 216 14.21 17.84 -0.97
CA ILE A 216 13.42 16.62 -1.14
C ILE A 216 12.80 16.61 -2.53
N ASN A 217 13.03 15.54 -3.28
CA ASN A 217 12.36 15.32 -4.55
C ASN A 217 11.06 14.52 -4.31
N ILE A 218 9.93 15.21 -4.21
CA ILE A 218 8.62 14.57 -3.99
C ILE A 218 8.24 13.77 -5.25
N PRO A 219 8.03 12.43 -5.14
CA PRO A 219 7.92 11.55 -6.31
C PRO A 219 6.51 11.56 -6.91
N GLN A 220 6.15 12.71 -7.47
CA GLN A 220 4.91 12.92 -8.23
C GLN A 220 5.18 13.67 -9.53
N LYS A 221 4.29 13.49 -10.50
CA LYS A 221 4.30 14.16 -11.80
C LYS A 221 2.92 14.74 -12.10
N ALA A 222 2.89 15.95 -12.63
CA ALA A 222 1.66 16.54 -13.11
C ALA A 222 1.39 16.15 -14.56
N PHE A 223 0.11 15.95 -14.90
CA PHE A 223 -0.37 15.63 -16.26
C PHE A 223 -1.56 16.46 -16.62
N GLU A 224 -1.68 16.78 -17.92
CA GLU A 224 -2.88 17.34 -18.51
C GLU A 224 -3.93 16.25 -18.69
N HIS A 225 -5.18 16.61 -18.51
CA HIS A 225 -6.33 15.73 -18.69
C HIS A 225 -7.47 16.47 -19.36
N CYS A 226 -7.95 15.91 -20.47
CA CYS A 226 -9.00 16.50 -21.28
C CYS A 226 -10.37 16.37 -20.61
N TYR A 227 -11.05 17.49 -20.44
CA TYR A 227 -12.41 17.55 -19.93
C TYR A 227 -13.23 18.58 -20.68
N ALA A 228 -14.49 18.22 -21.01
CA ALA A 228 -15.40 19.13 -21.67
C ALA A 228 -16.81 19.00 -21.10
N LYS A 229 -17.63 20.06 -21.26
CA LYS A 229 -19.09 20.02 -21.03
C LYS A 229 -19.83 20.16 -22.34
N THR A 230 -20.96 19.48 -22.45
CA THR A 230 -21.87 19.61 -23.60
C THR A 230 -22.64 20.93 -23.57
N ILE A 231 -23.25 21.30 -24.69
CA ILE A 231 -24.41 22.18 -24.66
C ILE A 231 -25.58 21.52 -23.91
N PRO A 232 -26.64 22.25 -23.52
CA PRO A 232 -27.85 21.66 -22.92
C PRO A 232 -28.40 20.49 -23.76
N ILE A 233 -28.68 19.38 -23.06
CA ILE A 233 -29.22 18.15 -23.66
C ILE A 233 -30.74 18.24 -23.59
N LYS A 234 -31.41 18.06 -24.72
CA LYS A 234 -32.85 18.20 -24.81
C LYS A 234 -33.62 17.31 -23.84
N GLU A 235 -33.17 16.08 -23.63
CA GLU A 235 -33.79 15.12 -22.73
C GLU A 235 -33.66 15.52 -21.25
N LEU A 236 -32.76 16.45 -20.92
CA LEU A 236 -32.57 17.04 -19.61
C LEU A 236 -33.15 18.44 -19.47
N GLU A 237 -33.80 18.93 -20.48
CA GLU A 237 -34.48 20.24 -20.47
C GLU A 237 -35.46 20.31 -19.31
N ASN A 238 -35.44 21.37 -18.51
CA ASN A 238 -36.20 21.53 -17.27
C ASN A 238 -35.69 20.78 -16.01
N HIS A 239 -34.53 20.13 -16.07
CA HIS A 239 -33.87 19.61 -14.85
C HIS A 239 -33.40 20.78 -13.98
N THR A 240 -34.11 21.02 -12.87
CA THR A 240 -33.79 22.10 -11.93
C THR A 240 -32.78 21.69 -10.85
N LYS A 241 -32.72 20.38 -10.54
CA LYS A 241 -31.75 19.84 -9.57
C LYS A 241 -30.37 19.84 -10.16
N GLU A 242 -29.37 20.17 -9.32
CA GLU A 242 -27.99 20.29 -9.77
C GLU A 242 -27.41 18.95 -10.27
N VAL A 243 -27.77 17.82 -9.62
CA VAL A 243 -27.36 16.46 -10.02
C VAL A 243 -28.47 15.48 -9.68
N THR A 244 -28.82 14.59 -10.61
CA THR A 244 -29.81 13.53 -10.42
C THR A 244 -29.37 12.17 -10.93
N HIS A 245 -28.51 12.12 -11.96
CA HIS A 245 -28.00 10.86 -12.49
C HIS A 245 -26.80 10.39 -11.69
N PRO A 246 -26.65 9.07 -11.48
CA PRO A 246 -25.41 8.50 -10.94
C PRO A 246 -24.18 8.90 -11.73
N VAL A 247 -23.07 8.99 -11.05
CA VAL A 247 -21.76 9.20 -11.69
C VAL A 247 -21.41 7.98 -12.52
N LEU A 248 -20.93 8.16 -13.75
CA LEU A 248 -20.61 7.07 -14.64
C LEU A 248 -19.10 6.93 -14.85
N ARG A 249 -18.61 5.70 -14.83
CA ARG A 249 -17.30 5.29 -15.37
C ARG A 249 -17.49 4.29 -16.49
N HIS A 250 -16.95 4.60 -17.65
CA HIS A 250 -16.79 3.68 -18.76
C HIS A 250 -15.33 3.28 -18.89
N GLN A 251 -14.91 2.38 -17.99
CA GLN A 251 -13.51 2.04 -17.83
C GLN A 251 -12.92 1.31 -19.03
N ASP A 252 -13.72 0.52 -19.78
CA ASP A 252 -13.30 -0.12 -21.04
C ASP A 252 -12.85 0.87 -22.11
N LYS A 253 -13.23 2.14 -21.95
CA LYS A 253 -12.89 3.26 -22.84
C LYS A 253 -12.17 4.39 -22.14
N ALA A 254 -11.71 4.15 -20.93
CA ALA A 254 -10.98 5.09 -20.08
C ALA A 254 -11.71 6.45 -19.93
N MET A 255 -13.03 6.42 -19.70
CA MET A 255 -13.88 7.61 -19.64
C MET A 255 -14.70 7.69 -18.37
N TYR A 256 -15.10 8.92 -18.01
CA TYR A 256 -16.07 9.17 -16.97
C TYR A 256 -17.02 10.29 -17.35
N PHE A 257 -18.22 10.28 -16.75
CA PHE A 257 -19.30 11.23 -17.05
C PHE A 257 -19.98 11.68 -15.77
N ARG A 258 -20.40 12.93 -15.75
CA ARG A 258 -21.27 13.47 -14.70
C ARG A 258 -22.33 14.37 -15.29
N GLN A 259 -23.54 14.27 -14.80
CA GLN A 259 -24.59 15.27 -15.09
C GLN A 259 -24.37 16.52 -14.23
N GLU A 260 -24.66 17.68 -14.80
CA GLU A 260 -24.74 18.96 -14.10
C GLU A 260 -25.92 19.76 -14.68
N LYS A 261 -27.06 19.71 -14.01
CA LYS A 261 -28.35 20.22 -14.52
C LYS A 261 -28.71 19.56 -15.86
N ASP A 262 -28.71 20.33 -16.93
CA ASP A 262 -29.08 19.95 -18.30
C ASP A 262 -27.89 19.61 -19.20
N VAL A 263 -26.66 19.57 -18.66
CA VAL A 263 -25.45 19.24 -19.40
C VAL A 263 -24.72 18.00 -18.85
N TYR A 264 -23.88 17.40 -19.67
CA TYR A 264 -22.93 16.40 -19.25
C TYR A 264 -21.51 16.91 -19.29
N GLY A 265 -20.75 16.66 -18.21
CA GLY A 265 -19.31 16.76 -18.17
C GLY A 265 -18.69 15.42 -18.54
N ILE A 266 -17.72 15.43 -19.43
CA ILE A 266 -17.06 14.26 -20.01
C ILE A 266 -15.57 14.40 -19.82
N GLY A 267 -14.91 13.39 -19.25
CA GLY A 267 -13.46 13.30 -19.16
C GLY A 267 -12.96 12.02 -19.83
N SER A 268 -11.79 12.11 -20.45
CA SER A 268 -11.19 10.98 -21.16
C SER A 268 -9.70 10.83 -20.82
N TYR A 269 -9.29 9.62 -20.47
CA TYR A 269 -7.90 9.17 -20.34
C TYR A 269 -7.42 8.36 -21.57
N ASN A 270 -8.26 8.27 -22.60
CA ASN A 270 -7.96 7.45 -23.79
C ASN A 270 -6.99 8.17 -24.74
N HIS A 271 -5.86 8.57 -24.21
CA HIS A 271 -4.74 9.19 -24.93
C HIS A 271 -3.42 8.95 -24.18
N ALA A 272 -2.30 9.17 -24.87
CA ALA A 272 -1.00 9.11 -24.24
C ALA A 272 -0.89 10.12 -23.08
N ALA A 273 -0.11 9.80 -22.07
CA ALA A 273 0.15 10.72 -20.95
C ALA A 273 0.75 12.04 -21.46
N LEU A 274 0.20 13.16 -20.99
CA LEU A 274 0.66 14.52 -21.33
C LEU A 274 1.33 15.15 -20.11
N PRO A 275 2.64 14.87 -19.86
CA PRO A 275 3.33 15.33 -18.66
C PRO A 275 3.57 16.82 -18.68
N VAL A 276 3.43 17.45 -17.53
CA VAL A 276 3.72 18.87 -17.29
C VAL A 276 4.92 18.97 -16.36
N LEU A 277 5.93 19.75 -16.75
CA LEU A 277 7.03 20.06 -15.87
C LEU A 277 6.60 21.10 -14.83
N ALA A 278 7.02 20.91 -13.58
CA ALA A 278 6.66 21.84 -12.50
C ALA A 278 7.10 23.28 -12.79
N ASN A 279 8.20 23.47 -13.56
CA ASN A 279 8.69 24.79 -13.98
C ASN A 279 7.85 25.44 -15.07
N ASP A 280 7.06 24.65 -15.81
CA ASP A 280 6.19 25.15 -16.88
C ASP A 280 4.79 25.55 -16.37
N LEU A 281 4.54 25.35 -15.07
CA LEU A 281 3.31 25.83 -14.44
C LEU A 281 3.32 27.37 -14.39
N LEU A 282 2.31 27.96 -14.97
CA LEU A 282 2.16 29.40 -15.06
C LEU A 282 1.94 30.05 -13.68
N ASP A 283 2.28 31.32 -13.56
CA ASP A 283 1.88 32.14 -12.41
C ASP A 283 0.44 32.64 -12.62
N HIS A 284 -0.30 32.89 -11.56
CA HIS A 284 -1.66 33.45 -11.60
C HIS A 284 -1.76 34.74 -12.41
N LYS A 285 -0.70 35.53 -12.46
CA LYS A 285 -0.67 36.82 -13.15
C LYS A 285 -0.64 36.69 -14.68
N VAL A 286 -0.21 35.52 -15.19
CA VAL A 286 0.01 35.30 -16.63
C VAL A 286 -0.84 34.15 -17.19
N ALA A 287 -1.56 33.43 -16.35
CA ALA A 287 -2.46 32.36 -16.78
C ALA A 287 -3.79 32.95 -17.31
N ASP A 288 -4.23 32.51 -18.48
CA ASP A 288 -5.48 33.01 -19.11
C ASP A 288 -6.73 32.67 -18.26
N ILE A 289 -6.80 31.45 -17.74
CA ILE A 289 -7.93 30.99 -16.89
C ILE A 289 -7.42 30.74 -15.47
N SER A 290 -6.52 29.80 -15.33
CA SER A 290 -5.84 29.49 -14.07
C SER A 290 -4.53 28.73 -14.33
N PRO A 291 -3.58 28.71 -13.40
CA PRO A 291 -2.30 28.03 -13.57
C PRO A 291 -2.42 26.51 -13.82
N SER A 292 -3.49 25.89 -13.37
CA SER A 292 -3.72 24.45 -13.52
C SER A 292 -4.64 24.09 -14.71
N ILE A 293 -4.88 25.04 -15.61
CA ILE A 293 -5.68 24.83 -16.83
C ILE A 293 -4.85 25.23 -18.03
N LYS A 294 -4.77 24.35 -19.01
CA LYS A 294 -4.18 24.61 -20.32
C LYS A 294 -5.24 24.56 -21.42
N SER A 295 -4.84 25.02 -22.59
CA SER A 295 -5.68 24.98 -23.80
C SER A 295 -6.08 23.53 -24.11
N PHE A 296 -7.33 23.36 -24.46
CA PHE A 296 -7.89 22.06 -24.83
C PHE A 296 -7.23 21.49 -26.09
N THR A 297 -6.94 20.19 -26.08
CA THR A 297 -6.35 19.46 -27.21
C THR A 297 -7.39 18.55 -27.87
N PRO A 298 -8.09 18.99 -28.92
CA PRO A 298 -9.19 18.25 -29.56
C PRO A 298 -8.77 16.84 -30.00
N GLU A 299 -7.58 16.71 -30.57
CA GLU A 299 -7.03 15.45 -31.08
C GLU A 299 -6.92 14.34 -30.03
N HIS A 300 -6.76 14.71 -28.75
CA HIS A 300 -6.73 13.75 -27.64
C HIS A 300 -8.14 13.41 -27.12
N PHE A 301 -9.18 14.09 -27.58
CA PHE A 301 -10.54 13.96 -27.08
C PHE A 301 -11.52 13.35 -28.11
N GLU A 302 -11.22 13.41 -29.41
CA GLU A 302 -12.10 12.96 -30.48
C GLU A 302 -12.53 11.49 -30.37
N LEU A 303 -11.59 10.59 -30.09
CA LEU A 303 -11.88 9.16 -29.88
C LEU A 303 -12.80 8.98 -28.66
N GLY A 304 -12.59 9.73 -27.61
CA GLY A 304 -13.43 9.74 -26.43
C GLY A 304 -14.87 10.14 -26.75
N MET A 305 -15.08 11.14 -27.61
CA MET A 305 -16.43 11.58 -28.02
C MET A 305 -17.16 10.52 -28.82
N ILE A 306 -16.47 9.76 -29.66
CA ILE A 306 -17.05 8.61 -30.37
C ILE A 306 -17.56 7.57 -29.38
N ASP A 307 -16.73 7.21 -28.41
CA ASP A 307 -17.08 6.25 -27.36
C ASP A 307 -18.17 6.79 -26.43
N ALA A 308 -18.16 8.08 -26.13
CA ALA A 308 -19.25 8.75 -25.39
C ALA A 308 -20.60 8.61 -26.09
N GLY A 309 -20.65 8.87 -27.40
CA GLY A 309 -21.85 8.69 -28.20
C GLY A 309 -22.31 7.25 -28.36
N ASN A 310 -21.40 6.27 -28.25
CA ASN A 310 -21.74 4.85 -28.21
C ASN A 310 -22.37 4.44 -26.87
N LEU A 311 -21.92 5.03 -25.75
CA LEU A 311 -22.47 4.74 -24.43
C LEU A 311 -23.75 5.53 -24.14
N ILE A 312 -23.80 6.80 -24.53
CA ILE A 312 -24.91 7.72 -24.34
C ILE A 312 -25.28 8.29 -25.71
N PRO A 313 -26.23 7.69 -26.43
CA PRO A 313 -26.54 8.04 -27.83
C PRO A 313 -26.84 9.52 -28.08
N THR A 314 -27.43 10.22 -27.12
CA THR A 314 -27.72 11.68 -27.20
C THR A 314 -26.46 12.55 -27.25
N LEU A 315 -25.28 11.99 -26.88
CA LEU A 315 -23.99 12.68 -27.00
C LEU A 315 -23.35 12.55 -28.40
N LYS A 316 -23.96 11.81 -29.30
CA LYS A 316 -23.43 11.65 -30.65
C LYS A 316 -23.50 12.97 -31.41
N ASN A 317 -22.32 13.48 -31.81
CA ASN A 317 -22.17 14.76 -32.51
C ASN A 317 -22.69 15.99 -31.74
N ILE A 318 -22.77 15.92 -30.43
CA ILE A 318 -23.17 17.06 -29.60
C ILE A 318 -22.04 18.10 -29.54
N ASP A 319 -22.41 19.37 -29.58
CA ASP A 319 -21.44 20.46 -29.39
C ASP A 319 -20.95 20.54 -27.94
N LEU A 320 -19.72 20.97 -27.81
CA LEU A 320 -19.05 21.14 -26.52
C LEU A 320 -18.81 22.62 -26.22
N THR A 321 -19.16 23.05 -25.01
CA THR A 321 -19.03 24.46 -24.58
C THR A 321 -17.75 24.69 -23.78
N TYR A 322 -17.69 24.15 -22.55
CA TYR A 322 -16.54 24.29 -21.66
C TYR A 322 -15.50 23.19 -21.97
N LYS A 323 -14.34 23.58 -22.45
CA LYS A 323 -13.27 22.68 -22.91
C LYS A 323 -11.95 23.07 -22.28
N ILE A 324 -11.33 22.16 -21.54
CA ILE A 324 -10.06 22.41 -20.86
C ILE A 324 -9.16 21.17 -20.87
N ASN A 325 -7.84 21.41 -20.74
CA ASN A 325 -6.93 20.43 -20.20
C ASN A 325 -6.63 20.82 -18.75
N GLY A 326 -7.25 20.13 -17.80
CA GLY A 326 -6.99 20.33 -16.37
C GLY A 326 -5.70 19.60 -15.95
N ILE A 327 -4.90 20.21 -15.07
CA ILE A 327 -3.64 19.63 -14.59
C ILE A 327 -3.83 19.06 -13.19
N PHE A 328 -3.41 17.82 -12.98
CA PHE A 328 -3.37 17.19 -11.65
C PHE A 328 -2.25 16.14 -11.53
N SER A 329 -1.96 15.71 -10.32
CA SER A 329 -0.78 14.88 -10.03
C SER A 329 -1.06 13.41 -10.01
N PHE A 330 -0.10 12.62 -10.51
CA PHE A 330 0.06 11.18 -10.30
C PHE A 330 1.35 10.88 -9.58
N THR A 331 1.35 9.85 -8.78
CA THR A 331 2.52 9.31 -8.07
C THR A 331 3.05 8.07 -8.76
N ILE A 332 4.18 7.58 -8.30
CA ILE A 332 4.84 6.39 -8.86
C ILE A 332 4.08 5.08 -8.62
N ASP A 333 3.12 5.09 -7.69
CA ASP A 333 2.38 3.90 -7.20
C ASP A 333 0.86 4.13 -7.11
N GLY A 334 0.38 5.31 -7.51
CA GLY A 334 -1.05 5.67 -7.46
C GLY A 334 -1.58 6.04 -6.08
N PHE A 335 -0.73 6.04 -5.04
CA PHE A 335 -1.13 6.44 -3.68
C PHE A 335 -0.75 7.89 -3.36
N PRO A 336 -1.48 8.56 -2.47
CA PRO A 336 -1.06 9.85 -1.92
C PRO A 336 0.29 9.79 -1.22
N ILE A 337 0.92 10.93 -1.04
CA ILE A 337 2.20 11.09 -0.35
C ILE A 337 1.94 11.78 0.98
N LEU A 338 1.90 11.01 2.07
CA LEU A 338 1.48 11.48 3.39
C LEU A 338 2.57 11.25 4.44
N GLY A 339 2.73 12.20 5.37
CA GLY A 339 3.58 12.01 6.55
C GLY A 339 4.76 12.97 6.64
N GLU A 340 5.55 12.81 7.70
CA GLU A 340 6.77 13.57 7.98
C GLU A 340 7.95 12.97 7.22
N TRP A 341 8.68 13.80 6.48
CA TRP A 341 9.87 13.35 5.76
C TRP A 341 11.03 13.08 6.73
N PRO A 342 11.60 11.87 6.74
CA PRO A 342 12.66 11.51 7.69
C PRO A 342 13.94 12.34 7.57
N GLN A 343 14.16 12.97 6.40
CA GLN A 343 15.33 13.80 6.12
C GLN A 343 15.24 15.19 6.74
N VAL A 344 14.02 15.71 6.96
CA VAL A 344 13.79 17.06 7.47
C VAL A 344 12.68 17.05 8.50
N LYS A 345 13.04 17.05 9.77
CA LYS A 345 12.09 17.05 10.88
C LYS A 345 11.20 18.29 10.82
N GLY A 346 9.90 18.11 10.97
CA GLY A 346 8.89 19.15 10.89
C GLY A 346 8.41 19.45 9.46
N PHE A 347 8.99 18.84 8.41
CA PHE A 347 8.47 18.93 7.06
C PHE A 347 7.54 17.77 6.77
N TRP A 348 6.27 18.08 6.52
CA TRP A 348 5.19 17.14 6.25
C TRP A 348 4.65 17.33 4.84
N SER A 349 4.15 16.26 4.25
CA SER A 349 3.45 16.28 2.97
C SER A 349 2.06 15.65 3.08
N ALA A 350 1.10 16.22 2.36
CA ALA A 350 -0.17 15.62 1.98
C ALA A 350 -0.42 15.97 0.51
N GLU A 351 0.32 15.30 -0.37
CA GLU A 351 0.41 15.60 -1.80
C GLU A 351 -0.25 14.52 -2.66
N ALA A 352 -0.58 14.87 -3.90
CA ALA A 352 -1.24 13.99 -4.86
C ALA A 352 -2.54 13.37 -4.33
N VAL A 353 -3.27 14.12 -3.54
CA VAL A 353 -4.56 13.72 -2.95
C VAL A 353 -5.70 14.15 -3.87
N TRP A 354 -6.48 13.19 -4.30
CA TRP A 354 -7.66 13.47 -5.12
C TRP A 354 -8.88 13.85 -4.26
N ILE A 355 -9.84 14.55 -4.88
CA ILE A 355 -11.06 15.04 -4.21
C ILE A 355 -11.76 13.93 -3.40
N THR A 356 -11.82 12.73 -3.95
CA THR A 356 -12.41 11.54 -3.31
C THR A 356 -11.84 11.26 -1.91
N HIS A 357 -10.58 11.57 -1.66
CA HIS A 357 -9.89 11.21 -0.43
C HIS A 357 -9.58 12.41 0.47
N ALA A 358 -9.78 13.64 -0.03
CA ALA A 358 -9.24 14.84 0.63
C ALA A 358 -9.82 15.10 2.03
N GLY A 359 -11.08 14.77 2.27
CA GLY A 359 -11.69 14.89 3.59
C GLY A 359 -11.08 13.92 4.60
N GLY A 360 -10.94 12.66 4.20
CA GLY A 360 -10.32 11.61 5.01
C GLY A 360 -8.84 11.89 5.27
N VAL A 361 -8.08 12.30 4.23
CA VAL A 361 -6.67 12.68 4.37
C VAL A 361 -6.51 13.84 5.35
N GLY A 362 -7.33 14.90 5.25
CA GLY A 362 -7.27 16.02 6.20
C GLY A 362 -7.46 15.57 7.64
N LYS A 363 -8.40 14.63 7.88
CA LYS A 363 -8.65 14.05 9.20
C LYS A 363 -7.44 13.28 9.74
N ILE A 364 -6.89 12.33 8.97
CA ILE A 364 -5.77 11.52 9.45
C ILE A 364 -4.48 12.33 9.60
N MET A 365 -4.23 13.31 8.73
CA MET A 365 -3.09 14.23 8.86
C MET A 365 -3.19 15.06 10.14
N ALA A 366 -4.38 15.57 10.46
CA ALA A 366 -4.61 16.29 11.71
C ALA A 366 -4.38 15.40 12.95
N GLN A 367 -4.86 14.14 12.92
CA GLN A 367 -4.62 13.17 13.98
C GLN A 367 -3.13 12.83 14.11
N TRP A 368 -2.46 12.61 13.00
CA TRP A 368 -1.03 12.28 12.96
C TRP A 368 -0.18 13.41 13.54
N LEU A 369 -0.44 14.65 13.12
CA LEU A 369 0.20 15.85 13.67
C LEU A 369 -0.09 16.06 15.18
N ALA A 370 -1.31 15.81 15.61
CA ALA A 370 -1.72 16.04 16.99
C ALA A 370 -1.27 14.95 17.98
N TYR A 371 -1.30 13.70 17.55
CA TYR A 371 -1.11 12.54 18.44
C TYR A 371 0.08 11.66 18.05
N GLY A 372 0.75 11.94 16.93
CA GLY A 372 1.84 11.10 16.40
C GLY A 372 1.38 9.77 15.80
N ASP A 373 0.05 9.59 15.62
CA ASP A 373 -0.57 8.39 15.08
C ASP A 373 -1.75 8.80 14.16
N PRO A 374 -1.81 8.31 12.91
CA PRO A 374 -2.89 8.65 11.98
C PRO A 374 -4.24 7.99 12.34
N GLY A 375 -4.27 7.00 13.26
CA GLY A 375 -5.46 6.28 13.68
C GLY A 375 -5.92 5.16 12.74
N ILE A 376 -5.28 5.02 11.58
CA ILE A 376 -5.46 3.93 10.62
C ILE A 376 -4.09 3.51 10.07
N ASP A 377 -4.02 2.38 9.42
CA ASP A 377 -2.80 1.97 8.74
C ASP A 377 -2.57 2.81 7.47
N THR A 378 -1.44 3.52 7.43
CA THR A 378 -1.07 4.43 6.33
C THR A 378 0.18 3.97 5.57
N HIS A 379 0.67 2.76 5.79
CA HIS A 379 1.95 2.32 5.24
C HIS A 379 2.05 2.44 3.71
N GLU A 380 0.94 2.22 2.98
CA GLU A 380 0.88 2.36 1.52
C GLU A 380 1.05 3.83 1.06
N MET A 381 0.88 4.80 1.97
CA MET A 381 0.88 6.25 1.68
C MET A 381 1.98 7.02 2.40
N ASP A 382 2.61 6.40 3.41
CA ASP A 382 3.65 7.02 4.22
C ASP A 382 4.86 7.38 3.35
N VAL A 383 5.37 8.62 3.49
CA VAL A 383 6.55 9.10 2.76
C VAL A 383 7.78 8.21 2.97
N SER A 384 7.85 7.51 4.09
CA SER A 384 8.97 6.60 4.40
C SER A 384 9.00 5.32 3.55
N ARG A 385 7.94 5.04 2.75
CA ARG A 385 7.92 3.94 1.78
C ARG A 385 8.88 4.12 0.61
N PHE A 386 9.30 5.36 0.34
CA PHE A 386 10.11 5.66 -0.82
C PHE A 386 11.59 5.32 -0.62
N HIS A 387 12.11 4.52 -1.51
CA HIS A 387 13.53 4.21 -1.63
C HIS A 387 14.28 5.28 -2.46
N PRO A 388 15.61 5.38 -2.38
CA PRO A 388 16.37 6.37 -3.14
C PRO A 388 16.09 6.36 -4.66
N HIS A 389 15.88 5.18 -5.27
CA HIS A 389 15.54 5.10 -6.69
C HIS A 389 14.17 5.66 -7.04
N ASN A 390 13.22 5.70 -6.08
CA ASN A 390 11.90 6.31 -6.28
C ASN A 390 11.98 7.84 -6.41
N MET A 391 13.08 8.44 -5.98
CA MET A 391 13.33 9.88 -6.08
C MET A 391 14.04 10.27 -7.38
N ASP A 392 14.43 9.30 -8.21
CA ASP A 392 15.02 9.55 -9.52
C ASP A 392 13.99 10.10 -10.50
N LYS A 393 14.34 11.18 -11.22
CA LYS A 393 13.41 11.85 -12.13
C LYS A 393 12.90 10.93 -13.24
N ASN A 394 13.77 10.12 -13.81
CA ASN A 394 13.40 9.20 -14.90
C ASN A 394 12.47 8.10 -14.38
N TYR A 395 12.74 7.59 -13.15
CA TYR A 395 11.86 6.63 -12.50
C TYR A 395 10.46 7.22 -12.30
N ILE A 396 10.38 8.45 -11.77
CA ILE A 396 9.11 9.14 -11.54
C ILE A 396 8.36 9.34 -12.86
N ASP A 397 9.04 9.79 -13.90
CA ASP A 397 8.44 10.07 -15.21
C ASP A 397 7.84 8.79 -15.83
N ILE A 398 8.55 7.66 -15.79
CA ILE A 398 8.07 6.38 -16.33
C ILE A 398 6.88 5.86 -15.51
N ARG A 399 7.02 5.77 -14.19
CA ARG A 399 6.00 5.15 -13.33
C ARG A 399 4.72 5.98 -13.23
N ALA A 400 4.83 7.29 -13.09
CA ALA A 400 3.67 8.16 -13.05
C ALA A 400 2.93 8.19 -14.39
N SER A 401 3.65 8.13 -15.52
CA SER A 401 3.03 8.03 -16.85
C SER A 401 2.30 6.68 -17.04
N GLN A 402 2.89 5.58 -16.57
CA GLN A 402 2.23 4.27 -16.57
C GLN A 402 0.93 4.31 -15.75
N ASN A 403 0.99 4.84 -14.53
CA ASN A 403 -0.20 4.96 -13.69
C ASN A 403 -1.30 5.87 -14.29
N TYR A 404 -0.91 6.89 -15.06
CA TYR A 404 -1.86 7.72 -15.78
C TYR A 404 -2.62 6.93 -16.84
N VAL A 405 -1.90 6.17 -17.66
CA VAL A 405 -2.49 5.39 -18.77
C VAL A 405 -3.33 4.23 -18.24
N GLU A 406 -2.86 3.56 -17.20
CA GLU A 406 -3.49 2.36 -16.64
C GLU A 406 -4.60 2.66 -15.62
N VAL A 407 -4.97 3.93 -15.38
CA VAL A 407 -5.88 4.33 -14.30
C VAL A 407 -7.23 3.60 -14.30
N TYR A 408 -7.67 3.13 -15.47
CA TYR A 408 -8.93 2.39 -15.66
C TYR A 408 -8.74 0.95 -16.18
N ASP A 409 -7.52 0.47 -16.26
CA ASP A 409 -7.24 -0.89 -16.74
C ASP A 409 -7.71 -1.95 -15.76
N ILE A 410 -7.86 -3.15 -16.27
CA ILE A 410 -8.12 -4.35 -15.46
C ILE A 410 -6.78 -4.84 -14.93
N ILE A 411 -6.40 -4.40 -13.73
CA ILE A 411 -5.13 -4.76 -13.11
C ILE A 411 -5.27 -6.06 -12.31
N HIS A 412 -4.49 -7.08 -12.69
CA HIS A 412 -4.42 -8.31 -11.91
C HIS A 412 -3.63 -8.07 -10.61
N PRO A 413 -4.05 -8.63 -9.44
CA PRO A 413 -3.36 -8.41 -8.16
C PRO A 413 -1.88 -8.77 -8.13
N LEU A 414 -1.44 -9.67 -9.01
CA LEU A 414 -0.06 -10.11 -9.13
C LEU A 414 0.67 -9.52 -10.36
N GLN A 415 0.00 -8.64 -11.11
CA GLN A 415 0.59 -7.97 -12.26
C GLN A 415 1.79 -7.14 -11.85
N GLN A 416 2.84 -7.23 -12.63
CA GLN A 416 4.09 -6.51 -12.40
C GLN A 416 4.22 -5.33 -13.35
N SER A 417 4.86 -4.27 -12.86
CA SER A 417 5.27 -3.18 -13.74
C SER A 417 6.33 -3.63 -14.73
N GLU A 418 6.20 -3.17 -15.97
CA GLU A 418 7.15 -3.49 -17.03
C GLU A 418 8.45 -2.70 -16.92
N ALA A 419 8.40 -1.46 -16.43
CA ALA A 419 9.53 -0.56 -16.30
C ALA A 419 9.36 0.41 -15.10
N PRO A 420 10.48 0.94 -14.54
CA PRO A 420 11.87 0.48 -14.74
C PRO A 420 12.14 -0.86 -14.07
N ARG A 421 13.06 -1.63 -14.63
CA ARG A 421 13.46 -2.95 -14.13
C ARG A 421 14.97 -2.97 -13.87
N ASN A 422 15.46 -4.01 -13.19
CA ASN A 422 16.87 -4.25 -12.90
C ASN A 422 17.56 -3.15 -12.07
N LEU A 423 16.82 -2.50 -11.17
CA LEU A 423 17.34 -1.41 -10.35
C LEU A 423 18.27 -1.91 -9.24
N LYS A 424 17.90 -3.03 -8.62
CA LYS A 424 18.69 -3.71 -7.59
C LYS A 424 18.75 -5.20 -7.93
N LEU A 425 19.96 -5.72 -8.01
CA LEU A 425 20.21 -7.13 -8.35
C LEU A 425 20.94 -7.80 -7.19
N SER A 426 20.48 -8.98 -6.81
CA SER A 426 21.26 -9.81 -5.88
C SER A 426 22.55 -10.31 -6.55
N PRO A 427 23.58 -10.65 -5.81
CA PRO A 427 24.80 -11.22 -6.40
C PRO A 427 24.53 -12.57 -7.10
N PHE A 428 23.38 -13.18 -6.87
CA PHE A 428 22.95 -14.45 -7.46
C PHE A 428 22.19 -14.27 -8.79
N HIS A 429 21.82 -13.05 -9.15
CA HIS A 429 20.91 -12.76 -10.25
C HIS A 429 21.33 -13.39 -11.58
N LYS A 430 22.61 -13.30 -11.95
CA LYS A 430 23.14 -13.93 -13.17
C LYS A 430 22.98 -15.45 -13.16
N SER A 431 23.17 -16.10 -12.02
CA SER A 431 22.98 -17.54 -11.87
C SER A 431 21.50 -17.90 -11.93
N GLN A 432 20.64 -17.10 -11.35
CA GLN A 432 19.19 -17.26 -11.41
C GLN A 432 18.66 -17.08 -12.85
N GLN A 433 19.18 -16.13 -13.62
CA GLN A 433 18.87 -15.98 -15.04
C GLN A 433 19.26 -17.23 -15.87
N LYS A 434 20.44 -17.82 -15.63
CA LYS A 434 20.86 -19.08 -16.29
C LYS A 434 19.88 -20.22 -15.98
N LEU A 435 19.26 -20.22 -14.82
CA LEU A 435 18.24 -21.17 -14.40
C LEU A 435 16.83 -20.78 -14.87
N LYS A 436 16.74 -19.76 -15.74
CA LYS A 436 15.49 -19.25 -16.31
C LYS A 436 14.47 -18.86 -15.23
N ALA A 437 14.92 -18.08 -14.23
CA ALA A 437 14.04 -17.50 -13.26
C ALA A 437 13.06 -16.52 -13.92
N ASN A 438 11.79 -16.61 -13.57
CA ASN A 438 10.83 -15.54 -13.77
C ASN A 438 11.02 -14.55 -12.63
N PHE A 439 11.15 -13.26 -12.93
CA PHE A 439 11.41 -12.25 -11.91
C PHE A 439 10.22 -11.33 -11.69
N VAL A 440 10.01 -10.98 -10.42
CA VAL A 440 9.12 -9.91 -9.98
C VAL A 440 9.93 -8.80 -9.31
N GLU A 441 9.51 -7.55 -9.53
CA GLU A 441 10.13 -6.39 -8.89
C GLU A 441 9.47 -6.12 -7.53
N SER A 442 10.28 -5.87 -6.50
CA SER A 442 9.80 -5.42 -5.19
C SER A 442 10.83 -4.51 -4.55
N ALA A 443 10.45 -3.24 -4.29
CA ALA A 443 11.32 -2.20 -3.74
C ALA A 443 12.65 -2.02 -4.51
N GLY A 444 12.57 -2.15 -5.82
CA GLY A 444 13.69 -2.08 -6.76
C GLY A 444 14.44 -3.40 -6.98
N TRP A 445 14.23 -4.41 -6.15
CA TRP A 445 14.88 -5.70 -6.27
C TRP A 445 14.19 -6.60 -7.30
N GLU A 446 15.01 -7.23 -8.19
CA GLU A 446 14.56 -8.36 -8.99
C GLU A 446 14.59 -9.62 -8.16
N ARG A 447 13.42 -10.20 -7.90
CA ARG A 447 13.25 -11.40 -7.07
C ARG A 447 12.71 -12.55 -7.88
N PRO A 448 13.33 -13.75 -7.83
CA PRO A 448 12.80 -14.91 -8.56
C PRO A 448 11.43 -15.32 -8.03
N ASN A 449 10.44 -15.42 -8.92
CA ASN A 449 9.08 -15.85 -8.61
C ASN A 449 8.94 -17.38 -8.73
N TRP A 450 9.55 -17.96 -9.78
CA TRP A 450 9.78 -19.40 -9.96
C TRP A 450 10.94 -19.61 -10.93
N PHE A 451 11.43 -20.85 -11.04
CA PHE A 451 12.54 -21.21 -11.95
C PHE A 451 12.06 -22.20 -13.00
N GLU A 452 12.00 -21.80 -14.26
CA GLU A 452 11.58 -22.67 -15.37
C GLU A 452 12.47 -23.93 -15.53
N SER A 453 13.71 -23.89 -15.06
CA SER A 453 14.59 -25.07 -14.99
C SER A 453 14.01 -26.21 -14.14
N ASN A 454 13.11 -25.90 -13.20
CA ASN A 454 12.42 -26.87 -12.36
C ASN A 454 11.22 -27.53 -13.03
N LYS A 455 10.79 -27.06 -14.22
CA LYS A 455 9.64 -27.62 -14.98
C LYS A 455 9.76 -29.13 -15.23
N LYS A 456 10.98 -29.66 -15.32
CA LYS A 456 11.25 -31.10 -15.43
C LYS A 456 10.64 -31.91 -14.26
N LEU A 457 10.49 -31.32 -13.09
CA LEU A 457 9.93 -31.95 -11.89
C LEU A 457 8.41 -32.15 -11.98
N LEU A 458 7.71 -31.48 -12.90
CA LEU A 458 6.28 -31.74 -13.14
C LEU A 458 5.98 -33.19 -13.50
N LYS A 459 6.95 -33.90 -14.10
CA LYS A 459 6.85 -35.34 -14.40
C LYS A 459 6.96 -36.21 -13.15
N LYS A 460 7.58 -35.71 -12.07
CA LYS A 460 7.80 -36.43 -10.81
C LYS A 460 6.60 -36.36 -9.86
N PHE A 461 5.91 -35.24 -9.87
CA PHE A 461 4.80 -34.98 -8.95
C PHE A 461 3.48 -34.96 -9.73
N ASN A 462 2.43 -35.58 -9.16
CA ASN A 462 1.09 -35.46 -9.74
C ASN A 462 0.52 -34.06 -9.41
N THR A 463 0.49 -33.21 -10.41
CA THR A 463 0.06 -31.79 -10.26
C THR A 463 -1.32 -31.52 -10.88
N SER A 464 -1.98 -32.53 -11.45
CA SER A 464 -3.24 -32.36 -12.20
C SER A 464 -4.37 -31.73 -11.38
N ASN A 465 -4.44 -32.04 -10.08
CA ASN A 465 -5.47 -31.53 -9.17
C ASN A 465 -5.24 -30.08 -8.75
N PHE A 466 -4.07 -29.50 -9.02
CA PHE A 466 -3.66 -28.19 -8.56
C PHE A 466 -3.64 -27.13 -9.66
N LEU A 467 -4.03 -27.49 -10.89
CA LEU A 467 -3.99 -26.57 -12.02
C LEU A 467 -5.05 -25.48 -11.86
N ARG A 468 -4.59 -24.25 -11.93
CA ARG A 468 -5.42 -23.05 -11.87
C ARG A 468 -6.04 -22.72 -13.22
N ARG A 469 -7.17 -22.02 -13.23
CA ARG A 469 -7.90 -21.60 -14.44
C ARG A 469 -8.39 -20.16 -14.26
N GLY A 470 -8.63 -19.47 -15.37
CA GLY A 470 -9.13 -18.10 -15.34
C GLY A 470 -8.16 -17.13 -14.65
N TRP A 471 -8.68 -16.30 -13.76
CA TRP A 471 -7.89 -15.29 -13.04
C TRP A 471 -6.77 -15.91 -12.20
N GLU A 472 -7.01 -17.02 -11.54
CA GLU A 472 -6.03 -17.66 -10.67
C GLU A 472 -4.80 -18.18 -11.42
N ASN A 473 -4.91 -18.36 -12.73
CA ASN A 473 -3.81 -18.82 -13.61
C ASN A 473 -2.98 -17.67 -14.21
N LYS A 474 -3.49 -16.43 -14.15
CA LYS A 474 -2.73 -15.25 -14.58
C LYS A 474 -1.59 -15.00 -13.58
N GLU A 475 -0.43 -14.60 -14.10
CA GLU A 475 0.77 -14.32 -13.29
C GLU A 475 1.21 -15.49 -12.36
N TRP A 476 0.89 -16.73 -12.74
CA TRP A 476 1.21 -17.94 -11.98
C TRP A 476 1.76 -19.06 -12.90
N SER A 477 2.57 -19.95 -12.29
CA SER A 477 3.11 -21.12 -12.99
C SER A 477 2.94 -22.39 -12.15
N PRO A 478 2.60 -23.55 -12.78
CA PRO A 478 2.59 -24.83 -12.07
C PRO A 478 3.96 -25.26 -11.57
N VAL A 479 5.06 -24.60 -11.98
CA VAL A 479 6.40 -24.81 -11.43
C VAL A 479 6.43 -24.48 -9.93
N ALA A 480 5.63 -23.54 -9.45
CA ALA A 480 5.52 -23.23 -8.03
C ALA A 480 5.08 -24.46 -7.18
N ILE A 481 4.24 -25.34 -7.76
CA ILE A 481 3.79 -26.57 -7.09
C ILE A 481 4.98 -27.48 -6.80
N VAL A 482 5.78 -27.72 -7.84
CA VAL A 482 6.90 -28.69 -7.72
C VAL A 482 8.05 -28.11 -6.90
N GLU A 483 8.25 -26.80 -6.90
CA GLU A 483 9.20 -26.12 -6.02
C GLU A 483 8.78 -26.28 -4.55
N HIS A 484 7.50 -26.10 -4.24
CA HIS A 484 6.95 -26.34 -2.92
C HIS A 484 7.14 -27.80 -2.47
N LEU A 485 6.66 -28.77 -3.26
CA LEU A 485 6.74 -30.20 -2.93
C LEU A 485 8.18 -30.71 -2.83
N GLN A 486 9.09 -30.21 -3.69
CA GLN A 486 10.49 -30.55 -3.64
C GLN A 486 11.17 -29.99 -2.38
N THR A 487 10.79 -28.78 -1.97
CA THR A 487 11.26 -28.19 -0.69
C THR A 487 10.87 -29.07 0.49
N ARG A 488 9.62 -29.54 0.53
CA ARG A 488 9.12 -30.45 1.58
C ARG A 488 9.80 -31.81 1.60
N SER A 489 10.13 -32.32 0.40
CA SER A 489 10.71 -33.66 0.26
C SER A 489 12.23 -33.70 0.47
N ASN A 490 12.93 -32.67 0.01
CA ASN A 490 14.39 -32.60 0.04
C ASN A 490 14.90 -31.26 0.56
N GLY A 491 14.61 -30.18 -0.15
CA GLY A 491 14.99 -28.83 0.25
C GLY A 491 14.96 -27.83 -0.88
N GLY A 492 15.05 -26.56 -0.50
CA GLY A 492 15.06 -25.40 -1.39
C GLY A 492 16.13 -24.38 -1.01
N LEU A 493 16.62 -23.66 -2.05
CA LEU A 493 17.50 -22.49 -1.94
C LEU A 493 16.68 -21.24 -2.25
N PHE A 494 16.66 -20.31 -1.30
CA PHE A 494 15.85 -19.10 -1.38
C PHE A 494 16.75 -17.86 -1.36
N ASP A 495 16.59 -16.95 -2.30
CA ASP A 495 17.27 -15.65 -2.28
C ASP A 495 16.61 -14.70 -1.26
N LEU A 496 17.29 -14.49 -0.13
CA LEU A 496 16.86 -13.61 0.94
C LEU A 496 17.63 -12.28 0.95
N THR A 497 18.48 -12.04 -0.05
CA THR A 497 19.26 -10.81 -0.17
C THR A 497 18.41 -9.55 -0.10
N PRO A 498 17.16 -9.51 -0.64
CA PRO A 498 16.30 -8.33 -0.55
C PRO A 498 15.80 -7.97 0.86
N PHE A 499 15.91 -8.84 1.86
CA PHE A 499 15.55 -8.47 3.23
C PHE A 499 16.43 -7.33 3.75
N THR A 500 15.83 -6.47 4.57
CA THR A 500 16.53 -5.37 5.20
C THR A 500 17.35 -5.87 6.37
N LYS A 501 18.61 -5.47 6.43
CA LYS A 501 19.57 -5.80 7.49
C LYS A 501 20.06 -4.51 8.10
N ILE A 502 19.78 -4.34 9.39
CA ILE A 502 20.16 -3.18 10.17
C ILE A 502 21.10 -3.63 11.27
N GLU A 503 22.29 -3.06 11.29
CA GLU A 503 23.23 -3.23 12.40
C GLU A 503 22.97 -2.14 13.44
N VAL A 504 22.78 -2.54 14.70
CA VAL A 504 22.65 -1.64 15.84
C VAL A 504 23.78 -1.97 16.83
N GLN A 505 24.60 -0.98 17.14
CA GLN A 505 25.75 -1.19 18.02
C GLN A 505 26.05 0.04 18.87
N GLY A 506 26.78 -0.17 19.96
CA GLY A 506 27.22 0.88 20.89
C GLY A 506 26.56 0.78 22.26
N LYS A 507 27.12 1.52 23.22
CA LYS A 507 26.68 1.50 24.60
C LYS A 507 25.20 1.87 24.76
N GLY A 508 24.44 0.98 25.41
CA GLY A 508 22.99 1.16 25.62
C GLY A 508 22.13 0.59 24.49
N SER A 509 22.71 -0.06 23.47
CA SER A 509 21.97 -0.64 22.37
C SER A 509 21.02 -1.77 22.81
N LEU A 510 21.37 -2.54 23.85
CA LEU A 510 20.48 -3.55 24.41
C LEU A 510 19.24 -2.93 25.03
N GLU A 511 19.40 -1.95 25.89
CA GLU A 511 18.30 -1.26 26.57
C GLU A 511 17.40 -0.53 25.56
N PHE A 512 18.00 0.15 24.60
CA PHE A 512 17.28 0.83 23.54
C PHE A 512 16.41 -0.14 22.72
N LEU A 513 17.01 -1.19 22.18
CA LEU A 513 16.28 -2.19 21.41
C LEU A 513 15.20 -2.88 22.27
N ASN A 514 15.53 -3.22 23.51
CA ASN A 514 14.57 -3.87 24.41
C ASN A 514 13.38 -2.95 24.75
N TYR A 515 13.56 -1.64 24.73
CA TYR A 515 12.47 -0.66 24.92
C TYR A 515 11.54 -0.54 23.70
N ILE A 516 12.08 -0.67 22.48
CA ILE A 516 11.26 -0.51 21.26
C ILE A 516 10.58 -1.79 20.78
N ILE A 517 10.96 -2.97 21.31
CA ILE A 517 10.39 -4.26 20.90
C ILE A 517 9.47 -4.86 21.97
N SER A 518 8.58 -5.75 21.57
CA SER A 518 7.63 -6.42 22.46
C SER A 518 8.19 -7.63 23.20
N ASN A 519 9.23 -8.29 22.67
CA ASN A 519 9.85 -9.49 23.30
C ASN A 519 11.06 -9.11 24.18
N GLU A 520 11.55 -10.06 24.96
CA GLU A 520 12.76 -9.91 25.79
C GLU A 520 14.03 -10.19 24.99
N LEU A 521 14.90 -9.20 24.87
CA LEU A 521 16.12 -9.24 24.09
C LEU A 521 17.36 -9.62 24.91
N ASP A 522 17.35 -9.44 26.23
CA ASP A 522 18.50 -9.80 27.07
C ASP A 522 18.64 -11.33 27.15
N LYS A 523 19.28 -11.87 26.15
CA LYS A 523 19.58 -13.29 25.97
C LYS A 523 21.06 -13.46 25.61
N PRO A 524 21.63 -14.65 25.80
CA PRO A 524 23.05 -14.89 25.47
C PRO A 524 23.41 -14.51 24.04
N VAL A 525 24.64 -14.11 23.83
CA VAL A 525 25.23 -13.87 22.50
C VAL A 525 25.02 -15.10 21.60
N GLY A 526 24.65 -14.87 20.35
CA GLY A 526 24.29 -15.91 19.39
C GLY A 526 22.81 -16.28 19.40
N LYS A 527 21.98 -15.75 20.31
CA LYS A 527 20.54 -16.00 20.31
C LYS A 527 19.85 -15.17 19.25
N VAL A 528 18.86 -15.77 18.56
CA VAL A 528 17.95 -15.12 17.62
C VAL A 528 16.58 -14.97 18.29
N ILE A 529 15.98 -13.81 18.20
CA ILE A 529 14.69 -13.45 18.82
C ILE A 529 13.74 -12.96 17.72
N TYR A 530 12.58 -13.58 17.59
CA TYR A 530 11.46 -13.03 16.81
C TYR A 530 10.65 -12.09 17.71
N THR A 531 10.33 -10.92 17.22
CA THR A 531 9.64 -9.88 17.99
C THR A 531 8.88 -8.93 17.07
N SER A 532 8.09 -8.03 17.64
CA SER A 532 7.44 -6.94 16.94
C SER A 532 7.80 -5.57 17.52
N LEU A 533 7.86 -4.58 16.63
CA LEU A 533 7.74 -3.16 16.97
C LEU A 533 6.25 -2.83 17.06
N LEU A 534 5.87 -2.00 18.00
CA LEU A 534 4.47 -1.62 18.22
C LEU A 534 4.28 -0.11 18.14
N THR A 535 3.08 0.30 17.72
CA THR A 535 2.62 1.67 17.95
C THR A 535 2.30 1.87 19.44
N GLN A 536 2.10 3.10 19.87
CA GLN A 536 1.66 3.40 21.25
C GLN A 536 0.31 2.75 21.56
N ASN A 537 -0.54 2.55 20.54
CA ASN A 537 -1.84 1.90 20.66
C ASN A 537 -1.77 0.36 20.59
N GLY A 538 -0.57 -0.22 20.57
CA GLY A 538 -0.33 -1.67 20.58
C GLY A 538 -0.48 -2.37 19.22
N GLY A 539 -0.69 -1.63 18.13
CA GLY A 539 -0.71 -2.18 16.78
C GLY A 539 0.67 -2.60 16.29
N VAL A 540 0.76 -3.65 15.47
CA VAL A 540 2.03 -4.19 14.96
C VAL A 540 2.60 -3.28 13.89
N LYS A 541 3.63 -2.50 14.22
CA LYS A 541 4.32 -1.59 13.31
C LYS A 541 5.26 -2.33 12.34
N CYS A 542 5.89 -3.39 12.83
CA CYS A 542 6.79 -4.27 12.08
C CYS A 542 6.97 -5.57 12.86
N ASP A 543 7.16 -6.69 12.18
CA ASP A 543 7.70 -7.91 12.75
C ASP A 543 9.12 -8.14 12.22
N LEU A 544 10.01 -8.65 13.08
CA LEU A 544 11.41 -8.76 12.74
C LEU A 544 12.12 -9.81 13.59
N THR A 545 13.31 -10.19 13.16
CA THR A 545 14.23 -10.99 13.97
C THR A 545 15.43 -10.15 14.41
N ILE A 546 15.85 -10.34 15.67
CA ILE A 546 17.06 -9.72 16.20
C ILE A 546 18.03 -10.82 16.64
N THR A 547 19.26 -10.74 16.15
CA THR A 547 20.37 -11.61 16.55
C THR A 547 21.36 -10.83 17.39
N ARG A 548 21.62 -11.28 18.61
CA ARG A 548 22.67 -10.69 19.46
C ARG A 548 24.03 -11.19 18.99
N LEU A 549 24.84 -10.36 18.36
CA LEU A 549 26.14 -10.71 17.81
C LEU A 549 27.29 -10.55 18.83
N ALA A 550 27.14 -9.59 19.76
CA ALA A 550 27.99 -9.31 20.89
C ALA A 550 27.18 -8.66 22.01
N GLU A 551 27.78 -8.28 23.13
CA GLU A 551 27.05 -7.64 24.23
C GLU A 551 26.24 -6.43 23.80
N GLU A 552 26.83 -5.53 23.04
CA GLU A 552 26.28 -4.27 22.57
C GLU A 552 26.24 -4.21 21.02
N LYS A 553 26.03 -5.37 20.37
CA LYS A 553 25.96 -5.45 18.92
C LYS A 553 24.88 -6.41 18.46
N PHE A 554 23.97 -5.91 17.62
CA PHE A 554 22.78 -6.62 17.17
C PHE A 554 22.61 -6.52 15.65
N LEU A 555 22.13 -7.61 15.06
CA LEU A 555 21.65 -7.64 13.68
C LEU A 555 20.13 -7.74 13.69
N VAL A 556 19.48 -6.73 13.16
CA VAL A 556 18.02 -6.65 12.99
C VAL A 556 17.68 -6.96 11.54
N ILE A 557 16.77 -7.90 11.31
CA ILE A 557 16.32 -8.29 9.97
C ILE A 557 14.82 -8.09 9.88
N SER A 558 14.38 -7.31 8.90
CA SER A 558 12.98 -7.04 8.60
C SER A 558 12.63 -7.24 7.13
N GLY A 559 11.36 -7.10 6.77
CA GLY A 559 10.88 -7.24 5.40
C GLY A 559 11.55 -6.27 4.42
N GLY A 560 11.90 -6.72 3.22
CA GLY A 560 12.67 -5.90 2.26
C GLY A 560 11.90 -4.71 1.73
N ALA A 561 10.60 -4.84 1.50
CA ALA A 561 9.78 -3.77 0.92
C ALA A 561 9.59 -2.58 1.87
N MET A 562 9.45 -2.86 3.17
CA MET A 562 9.18 -1.84 4.20
C MET A 562 10.41 -1.49 5.04
N GLY A 563 11.58 -1.98 4.68
CA GLY A 563 12.77 -1.84 5.52
C GLY A 563 13.24 -0.42 5.77
N LEU A 564 13.02 0.52 4.85
CA LEU A 564 13.31 1.94 5.12
C LEU A 564 12.33 2.55 6.10
N HIS A 565 11.04 2.21 5.99
CA HIS A 565 10.03 2.60 6.95
C HIS A 565 10.38 2.12 8.37
N ASP A 566 10.80 0.85 8.51
CA ASP A 566 11.23 0.28 9.78
C ASP A 566 12.49 0.98 10.33
N LEU A 567 13.49 1.18 9.47
CA LEU A 567 14.73 1.89 9.81
C LEU A 567 14.46 3.32 10.30
N HIS A 568 13.60 4.06 9.60
CA HIS A 568 13.25 5.43 9.97
C HIS A 568 12.53 5.46 11.32
N TRP A 569 11.59 4.52 11.53
CA TRP A 569 10.89 4.42 12.80
C TRP A 569 11.86 4.10 13.95
N ILE A 570 12.75 3.11 13.79
CA ILE A 570 13.78 2.77 14.79
C ILE A 570 14.64 4.00 15.10
N LYS A 571 15.16 4.69 14.08
CA LYS A 571 15.97 5.90 14.24
C LYS A 571 15.21 7.03 14.95
N SER A 572 13.90 7.17 14.70
CA SER A 572 13.08 8.20 15.33
C SER A 572 12.92 8.02 16.85
N LYS A 573 13.19 6.81 17.36
CA LYS A 573 13.11 6.49 18.80
C LYS A 573 14.46 6.55 19.50
N LEU A 574 15.53 6.84 18.76
CA LEU A 574 16.87 6.91 19.32
C LEU A 574 16.96 8.09 20.32
N PRO A 575 17.45 7.85 21.56
CA PRO A 575 17.64 8.93 22.53
C PRO A 575 18.61 10.00 22.02
N THR A 576 18.35 11.24 22.37
CA THR A 576 19.28 12.35 22.06
C THR A 576 20.61 12.13 22.76
N ASN A 577 21.71 12.33 22.05
CA ASN A 577 23.09 12.15 22.56
C ASN A 577 23.43 10.71 22.98
N SER A 578 22.86 9.70 22.33
CA SER A 578 23.23 8.30 22.55
C SER A 578 24.50 7.93 21.74
N ASP A 579 25.28 6.99 22.31
CA ASP A 579 26.46 6.39 21.64
C ASP A 579 26.05 5.22 20.72
N ILE A 580 24.77 5.11 20.36
CA ILE A 580 24.22 4.02 19.56
C ILE A 580 24.29 4.38 18.08
N GLU A 581 24.92 3.52 17.30
CA GLU A 581 24.96 3.59 15.84
C GLU A 581 23.94 2.63 15.24
N ILE A 582 23.17 3.14 14.25
CA ILE A 582 22.17 2.38 13.50
C ILE A 582 22.49 2.48 12.00
N ASN A 583 23.00 1.38 11.45
CA ASN A 583 23.50 1.31 10.09
C ASN A 583 22.68 0.34 9.21
N ASN A 584 22.22 0.80 8.06
CA ASN A 584 21.63 -0.09 7.06
C ASN A 584 22.76 -0.79 6.28
N ILE A 585 22.90 -2.09 6.50
CA ILE A 585 23.92 -2.92 5.86
C ILE A 585 23.33 -3.85 4.78
N SER A 586 22.12 -3.61 4.32
CA SER A 586 21.42 -4.46 3.36
C SER A 586 22.19 -4.69 2.07
N ASN A 587 22.86 -3.65 1.56
CA ASN A 587 23.64 -3.73 0.33
C ASN A 587 24.99 -4.43 0.48
N SER A 588 25.53 -4.49 1.69
CA SER A 588 26.84 -5.10 1.96
C SER A 588 26.75 -6.58 2.35
N MET A 589 25.55 -7.11 2.56
CA MET A 589 25.32 -8.47 3.04
C MET A 589 24.27 -9.19 2.17
N SER A 590 24.69 -10.25 1.48
CA SER A 590 23.81 -11.19 0.78
C SER A 590 23.31 -12.28 1.72
N ALA A 591 22.19 -12.93 1.37
CA ALA A 591 21.61 -13.99 2.17
C ALA A 591 20.95 -15.08 1.32
N ILE A 592 21.16 -16.34 1.71
CA ILE A 592 20.50 -17.51 1.13
C ILE A 592 19.81 -18.30 2.22
N GLY A 593 18.51 -18.59 2.07
CA GLY A 593 17.80 -19.58 2.87
C GLY A 593 18.06 -20.98 2.30
N VAL A 594 18.46 -21.91 3.15
CA VAL A 594 18.64 -23.33 2.81
C VAL A 594 17.75 -24.14 3.72
N TRP A 595 16.54 -24.50 3.23
CA TRP A 595 15.52 -25.13 4.05
C TRP A 595 15.00 -26.42 3.42
N GLY A 596 14.75 -27.41 4.27
CA GLY A 596 14.21 -28.73 3.94
C GLY A 596 14.92 -29.85 4.64
N PRO A 597 14.39 -31.08 4.60
CA PRO A 597 14.92 -32.23 5.39
C PRO A 597 16.39 -32.54 5.12
N LYS A 598 16.88 -32.28 3.89
CA LYS A 598 18.28 -32.58 3.48
C LYS A 598 19.21 -31.36 3.55
N SER A 599 18.73 -30.22 4.06
CA SER A 599 19.55 -29.00 4.19
C SER A 599 20.76 -29.22 5.11
N ILE A 600 20.59 -29.96 6.19
CA ILE A 600 21.68 -30.31 7.12
C ILE A 600 22.78 -31.10 6.43
N ASN A 601 22.40 -32.12 5.61
CA ASN A 601 23.38 -32.94 4.88
C ASN A 601 24.22 -32.12 3.91
N LEU A 602 23.58 -31.21 3.18
CA LEU A 602 24.26 -30.30 2.27
C LEU A 602 25.22 -29.40 3.02
N LEU A 603 24.71 -28.66 4.02
CA LEU A 603 25.50 -27.67 4.72
C LEU A 603 26.64 -28.28 5.55
N GLN A 604 26.43 -29.40 6.21
CA GLN A 604 27.52 -30.11 6.92
C GLN A 604 28.61 -30.53 5.95
N LYS A 605 28.26 -31.02 4.76
CA LYS A 605 29.22 -31.43 3.75
C LYS A 605 30.14 -30.30 3.26
N ILE A 606 29.54 -29.09 3.05
CA ILE A 606 30.30 -27.97 2.49
C ILE A 606 30.99 -27.09 3.54
N SER A 607 30.54 -27.15 4.81
CA SER A 607 31.14 -26.40 5.92
C SER A 607 32.08 -27.22 6.77
N GLY A 608 31.90 -28.55 6.84
CA GLY A 608 32.57 -29.41 7.80
C GLY A 608 32.16 -29.14 9.26
N PHE A 609 31.11 -28.34 9.49
CA PHE A 609 30.64 -27.93 10.81
C PHE A 609 29.50 -28.85 11.30
N ASP A 610 29.49 -29.19 12.60
CA ASP A 610 28.38 -29.96 13.20
C ASP A 610 27.14 -29.05 13.34
N LEU A 611 26.13 -29.34 12.54
CA LEU A 611 24.84 -28.61 12.48
C LEU A 611 23.74 -29.35 13.23
N SER A 612 24.06 -30.38 14.03
CA SER A 612 23.06 -31.08 14.83
C SER A 612 22.35 -30.14 15.81
N SER A 613 21.15 -30.53 16.29
CA SER A 613 20.36 -29.72 17.22
C SER A 613 21.08 -29.48 18.57
N SER A 614 21.95 -30.38 19.00
CA SER A 614 22.79 -30.21 20.20
C SER A 614 23.86 -29.13 19.98
N SER A 615 24.53 -29.13 18.83
CA SER A 615 25.60 -28.18 18.51
C SER A 615 25.08 -26.86 18.01
N PHE A 616 23.95 -26.83 17.28
CA PHE A 616 23.37 -25.62 16.74
C PHE A 616 21.85 -25.57 16.99
N PRO A 617 21.41 -25.15 18.18
CA PRO A 617 19.99 -25.13 18.56
C PRO A 617 19.14 -24.20 17.69
N TYR A 618 17.85 -24.52 17.55
CA TYR A 618 16.87 -23.65 16.89
C TYR A 618 16.82 -22.27 17.58
N MET A 619 16.60 -21.21 16.82
CA MET A 619 16.67 -19.80 17.24
C MET A 619 18.05 -19.42 17.80
N SER A 620 19.11 -19.87 17.13
CA SER A 620 20.49 -19.44 17.43
C SER A 620 21.24 -19.12 16.15
N SER A 621 22.37 -18.46 16.31
CA SER A 621 23.29 -18.11 15.23
C SER A 621 24.71 -18.55 15.56
N LYS A 622 25.45 -18.87 14.50
CA LYS A 622 26.89 -19.17 14.59
C LYS A 622 27.65 -18.69 13.38
N LYS A 623 28.90 -18.32 13.54
CA LYS A 623 29.82 -18.15 12.43
C LYS A 623 30.29 -19.51 11.94
N ILE A 624 30.21 -19.75 10.66
CA ILE A 624 30.66 -20.96 9.99
C ILE A 624 31.45 -20.61 8.73
N LEU A 625 32.26 -21.55 8.27
CA LEU A 625 32.95 -21.41 6.98
C LEU A 625 32.23 -22.27 5.94
N ILE A 626 31.85 -21.67 4.81
CA ILE A 626 31.39 -22.42 3.66
C ILE A 626 32.41 -22.21 2.55
N ASN A 627 33.11 -23.27 2.20
CA ASN A 627 34.18 -23.22 1.19
C ASN A 627 35.16 -22.03 1.40
N LYS A 628 35.63 -21.82 2.63
CA LYS A 628 36.50 -20.72 3.07
C LYS A 628 35.81 -19.31 3.13
N ILE A 629 34.52 -19.21 2.87
CA ILE A 629 33.79 -17.97 3.02
C ILE A 629 33.27 -17.89 4.45
N GLU A 630 33.61 -16.84 5.17
CA GLU A 630 33.03 -16.58 6.48
C GLU A 630 31.54 -16.21 6.33
N CYS A 631 30.68 -16.98 6.97
CA CYS A 631 29.25 -16.81 6.97
C CYS A 631 28.70 -16.70 8.38
N LEU A 632 27.70 -15.86 8.57
CA LEU A 632 26.81 -15.92 9.72
C LEU A 632 25.63 -16.82 9.36
N ALA A 633 25.47 -17.93 10.04
CA ALA A 633 24.35 -18.84 9.88
C ALA A 633 23.35 -18.64 11.02
N LEU A 634 22.07 -18.50 10.70
CA LEU A 634 20.95 -18.42 11.64
C LEU A 634 20.07 -19.65 11.46
N ARG A 635 19.90 -20.45 12.51
CA ARG A 635 18.98 -21.61 12.46
C ARG A 635 17.55 -21.17 12.71
N ILE A 636 16.93 -20.65 11.67
CA ILE A 636 15.54 -20.19 11.62
C ILE A 636 14.91 -20.59 10.29
N SER A 637 13.60 -20.53 10.19
CA SER A 637 12.88 -20.89 8.98
C SER A 637 11.60 -20.10 8.84
N TYR A 638 11.34 -19.64 7.61
CA TYR A 638 10.04 -19.03 7.25
C TYR A 638 9.16 -19.97 6.39
N VAL A 639 9.60 -21.22 6.20
CA VAL A 639 8.84 -22.23 5.43
C VAL A 639 8.41 -23.42 6.30
N GLY A 640 8.76 -23.44 7.58
CA GLY A 640 8.42 -24.51 8.48
C GLY A 640 9.22 -25.79 8.32
N GLU A 641 10.38 -25.73 7.68
CA GLU A 641 11.33 -26.83 7.51
C GLU A 641 12.63 -26.60 8.29
N LEU A 642 13.36 -27.68 8.60
CA LEU A 642 14.72 -27.58 9.09
C LEU A 642 15.58 -26.77 8.13
N GLY A 643 16.44 -25.90 8.66
CA GLY A 643 17.44 -25.22 7.84
C GLY A 643 17.97 -23.94 8.44
N TRP A 644 18.65 -23.18 7.60
CA TRP A 644 19.42 -22.00 7.99
C TRP A 644 19.29 -20.89 6.98
N GLU A 645 19.35 -19.68 7.47
CA GLU A 645 19.67 -18.49 6.71
C GLU A 645 21.17 -18.27 6.79
N ILE A 646 21.82 -18.19 5.64
CA ILE A 646 23.26 -18.02 5.49
C ILE A 646 23.57 -16.65 4.96
N TYR A 647 24.22 -15.84 5.77
CA TYR A 647 24.59 -14.46 5.46
C TYR A 647 26.09 -14.36 5.19
N ALA A 648 26.48 -13.66 4.12
CA ALA A 648 27.86 -13.40 3.76
C ALA A 648 28.02 -12.00 3.13
N PRO A 649 29.25 -11.42 3.14
CA PRO A 649 29.50 -10.18 2.41
C PRO A 649 29.05 -10.28 0.95
N THR A 650 28.36 -9.26 0.43
CA THR A 650 27.83 -9.25 -0.95
C THR A 650 28.92 -9.51 -2.00
N ALA A 651 30.15 -9.03 -1.75
CA ALA A 651 31.30 -9.31 -2.62
C ALA A 651 31.65 -10.80 -2.75
N LYS A 652 31.22 -11.64 -1.80
CA LYS A 652 31.37 -13.10 -1.80
C LYS A 652 30.07 -13.84 -2.16
N GLY A 653 29.03 -13.11 -2.51
CA GLY A 653 27.71 -13.70 -2.74
C GLY A 653 27.74 -14.74 -3.87
N GLN A 654 28.33 -14.42 -5.03
CA GLN A 654 28.40 -15.37 -6.14
C GLN A 654 29.19 -16.65 -5.74
N ASP A 655 30.32 -16.49 -5.07
CA ASP A 655 31.12 -17.63 -4.57
C ASP A 655 30.31 -18.49 -3.58
N LEU A 656 29.51 -17.86 -2.72
CA LEU A 656 28.61 -18.54 -1.79
C LEU A 656 27.51 -19.32 -2.53
N TRP A 657 26.86 -18.69 -3.50
CA TRP A 657 25.86 -19.36 -4.33
C TRP A 657 26.45 -20.61 -5.02
N ASP A 658 27.59 -20.47 -5.69
CA ASP A 658 28.24 -21.56 -6.42
C ASP A 658 28.65 -22.69 -5.48
N SER A 659 29.13 -22.35 -4.28
CA SER A 659 29.52 -23.34 -3.25
C SER A 659 28.34 -24.18 -2.77
N ILE A 660 27.18 -23.57 -2.63
CA ILE A 660 25.94 -24.24 -2.17
C ILE A 660 25.28 -24.96 -3.37
N TYR A 661 25.05 -24.24 -4.48
CA TYR A 661 24.29 -24.74 -5.61
C TYR A 661 24.93 -25.95 -6.29
N ASN A 662 26.26 -25.92 -6.52
CA ASN A 662 26.99 -27.02 -7.17
C ASN A 662 26.94 -28.34 -6.40
N GLN A 663 26.67 -28.31 -5.08
CA GLN A 663 26.51 -29.51 -4.28
C GLN A 663 25.02 -29.87 -4.02
N SER A 664 24.11 -28.93 -4.25
CA SER A 664 22.68 -29.05 -3.90
C SER A 664 21.97 -30.17 -4.67
N GLU A 665 22.31 -30.37 -5.93
CA GLU A 665 21.71 -31.39 -6.82
C GLU A 665 21.86 -32.81 -6.23
N LYS A 666 23.02 -33.14 -5.62
CA LYS A 666 23.28 -34.44 -4.99
C LYS A 666 22.30 -34.78 -3.87
N PHE A 667 21.68 -33.75 -3.26
CA PHE A 667 20.68 -33.88 -2.21
C PHE A 667 19.26 -33.63 -2.72
N GLY A 668 19.09 -33.35 -4.02
CA GLY A 668 17.81 -33.00 -4.61
C GLY A 668 17.27 -31.65 -4.14
N ILE A 669 18.14 -30.75 -3.67
CA ILE A 669 17.82 -29.38 -3.26
C ILE A 669 17.87 -28.49 -4.50
N ILE A 670 16.86 -27.67 -4.71
CA ILE A 670 16.66 -26.84 -5.89
C ILE A 670 16.52 -25.36 -5.53
N PRO A 671 16.79 -24.42 -6.44
CA PRO A 671 16.39 -23.03 -6.25
C PRO A 671 14.87 -22.91 -6.28
N VAL A 672 14.34 -22.02 -5.43
CA VAL A 672 12.90 -21.87 -5.18
C VAL A 672 12.52 -20.39 -5.21
N GLY A 673 11.42 -20.07 -5.88
CA GLY A 673 10.94 -18.73 -6.02
C GLY A 673 9.85 -18.35 -5.01
N LEU A 674 9.42 -17.07 -5.10
CA LEU A 674 8.47 -16.46 -4.18
C LEU A 674 7.10 -17.14 -4.20
N ALA A 675 6.62 -17.62 -5.35
CA ALA A 675 5.31 -18.28 -5.45
C ALA A 675 5.24 -19.55 -4.60
N ALA A 676 6.32 -20.33 -4.55
CA ALA A 676 6.41 -21.49 -3.67
C ALA A 676 6.67 -21.08 -2.21
N PHE A 677 7.48 -20.03 -1.99
CA PHE A 677 7.75 -19.47 -0.67
C PHE A 677 6.46 -19.05 0.02
N GLU A 678 5.56 -18.38 -0.70
CA GLU A 678 4.24 -17.96 -0.22
C GLU A 678 3.37 -19.17 0.18
N SER A 679 3.29 -20.20 -0.64
CA SER A 679 2.50 -21.39 -0.31
C SER A 679 3.07 -22.19 0.87
N LEU A 680 4.40 -22.22 1.03
CA LEU A 680 5.08 -22.87 2.14
C LEU A 680 4.83 -22.16 3.49
N ARG A 681 4.94 -20.80 3.50
CA ARG A 681 4.73 -20.02 4.72
C ARG A 681 3.29 -20.09 5.21
N ILE A 682 2.32 -20.07 4.26
CA ILE A 682 0.90 -20.03 4.59
C ILE A 682 0.42 -21.36 5.23
N GLU A 683 0.96 -22.52 4.79
CA GLU A 683 0.71 -23.81 5.42
C GLU A 683 1.17 -23.84 6.89
N LYS A 684 2.25 -23.13 7.19
CA LYS A 684 2.83 -23.02 8.52
C LYS A 684 2.18 -21.96 9.38
N GLY A 685 1.29 -21.16 8.79
CA GLY A 685 0.65 -20.06 9.50
C GLY A 685 1.60 -18.92 9.82
N TYR A 686 2.71 -18.76 9.10
CA TYR A 686 3.60 -17.61 9.26
C TYR A 686 3.00 -16.38 8.64
N ARG A 687 3.07 -15.27 9.38
CA ARG A 687 2.44 -14.00 9.03
C ARG A 687 3.31 -13.22 8.05
N LEU A 688 2.65 -12.39 7.24
CA LEU A 688 3.29 -11.42 6.36
C LEU A 688 2.84 -10.02 6.77
N TRP A 689 3.79 -9.16 7.05
CA TRP A 689 3.48 -7.77 7.35
C TRP A 689 2.93 -7.05 6.11
N GLY A 690 1.93 -6.19 6.30
CA GLY A 690 1.14 -5.59 5.23
C GLY A 690 -0.10 -6.41 4.84
N ASN A 691 -0.14 -7.71 5.19
CA ASN A 691 -1.29 -8.58 4.96
C ASN A 691 -1.95 -8.97 6.31
N GLU A 692 -1.31 -9.88 7.07
CA GLU A 692 -1.80 -10.30 8.38
C GLU A 692 -1.40 -9.36 9.50
N LEU A 693 -0.26 -8.69 9.37
CA LEU A 693 0.24 -7.76 10.37
C LEU A 693 0.18 -6.33 9.85
N SER A 694 -0.35 -5.44 10.65
CA SER A 694 -0.35 -4.00 10.40
C SER A 694 -0.60 -3.25 11.71
N THR A 695 -0.58 -1.92 11.67
CA THR A 695 -0.86 -1.08 12.84
C THR A 695 -2.32 -1.17 13.34
N GLU A 696 -3.22 -1.79 12.58
CA GLU A 696 -4.64 -1.99 12.95
C GLU A 696 -4.87 -3.22 13.84
N TYR A 697 -3.88 -4.07 14.00
CA TYR A 697 -3.99 -5.33 14.73
C TYR A 697 -2.89 -5.44 15.79
N ASN A 698 -3.27 -5.87 16.97
CA ASN A 698 -2.31 -6.14 18.01
C ASN A 698 -1.74 -7.58 17.90
N PRO A 699 -0.63 -7.90 18.59
CA PRO A 699 0.00 -9.22 18.52
C PRO A 699 -0.92 -10.39 18.91
N TYR A 700 -1.88 -10.18 19.80
CA TYR A 700 -2.78 -11.25 20.25
C TYR A 700 -3.85 -11.54 19.21
N GLU A 701 -4.44 -10.49 18.61
CA GLU A 701 -5.36 -10.64 17.48
C GLU A 701 -4.70 -11.36 16.29
N SER A 702 -3.41 -11.08 16.05
CA SER A 702 -2.64 -11.62 14.92
C SER A 702 -2.07 -13.01 15.18
N GLY A 703 -2.22 -13.55 16.41
CA GLY A 703 -1.68 -14.87 16.78
C GLY A 703 -0.17 -14.91 16.99
N ILE A 704 0.50 -13.75 17.16
CA ILE A 704 1.92 -13.64 17.50
C ILE A 704 2.16 -13.21 18.96
N GLY A 705 1.16 -13.35 19.81
CA GLY A 705 1.26 -13.01 21.23
C GLY A 705 2.38 -13.73 21.99
N PHE A 706 2.87 -14.86 21.49
CA PHE A 706 4.05 -15.56 22.05
C PHE A 706 5.33 -14.70 22.00
N ALA A 707 5.39 -13.74 21.09
CA ALA A 707 6.48 -12.79 20.92
C ALA A 707 6.33 -11.52 21.80
N VAL A 708 5.38 -11.51 22.74
CA VAL A 708 5.16 -10.41 23.70
C VAL A 708 5.54 -10.85 25.10
N LYS A 709 6.32 -10.04 25.81
CA LYS A 709 6.71 -10.26 27.20
C LYS A 709 6.26 -9.07 28.06
N LEU A 710 5.06 -9.17 28.62
CA LEU A 710 4.48 -8.11 29.48
C LEU A 710 5.18 -7.97 30.83
N ASP A 711 5.89 -9.00 31.27
CA ASP A 711 6.65 -9.06 32.54
C ASP A 711 8.01 -8.34 32.48
N LYS A 712 8.52 -8.03 31.30
CA LYS A 712 9.76 -7.25 31.17
C LYS A 712 9.55 -5.77 31.54
N LYS A 713 10.64 -5.01 31.65
CA LYS A 713 10.60 -3.54 31.81
C LYS A 713 9.68 -2.89 30.76
N ASP A 714 9.47 -1.62 30.85
CA ASP A 714 8.58 -0.88 29.94
C ASP A 714 9.04 -0.99 28.46
N PHE A 715 8.05 -0.96 27.57
CA PHE A 715 8.27 -0.93 26.12
C PHE A 715 7.12 -0.22 25.42
N ILE A 716 7.36 0.26 24.19
CA ILE A 716 6.35 0.98 23.39
C ILE A 716 5.14 0.08 23.15
N GLY A 717 3.94 0.55 23.51
CA GLY A 717 2.67 -0.16 23.34
C GLY A 717 2.29 -1.09 24.51
N LYS A 718 3.13 -1.26 25.53
CA LYS A 718 2.88 -2.15 26.67
C LYS A 718 1.55 -1.88 27.35
N GLN A 719 1.26 -0.62 27.70
CA GLN A 719 0.02 -0.24 28.40
C GLN A 719 -1.23 -0.54 27.55
N ALA A 720 -1.15 -0.27 26.24
CA ALA A 720 -2.24 -0.60 25.34
C ALA A 720 -2.49 -2.11 25.28
N LEU A 721 -1.43 -2.94 25.24
CA LEU A 721 -1.58 -4.40 25.26
C LEU A 721 -2.16 -4.93 26.57
N ILE A 722 -1.80 -4.35 27.71
CA ILE A 722 -2.40 -4.70 29.01
C ILE A 722 -3.90 -4.40 28.98
N GLU A 723 -4.28 -3.23 28.45
CA GLU A 723 -5.69 -2.85 28.36
C GLU A 723 -6.46 -3.73 27.35
N HIS A 724 -5.86 -4.06 26.20
CA HIS A 724 -6.47 -4.97 25.23
C HIS A 724 -6.73 -6.37 25.85
N ASN A 725 -5.78 -6.87 26.65
CA ASN A 725 -5.98 -8.15 27.35
C ASN A 725 -7.08 -8.07 28.41
N ARG A 726 -7.23 -6.91 29.10
CA ARG A 726 -8.28 -6.69 30.09
C ARG A 726 -9.68 -6.62 29.45
N ILE A 727 -9.79 -5.96 28.29
CA ILE A 727 -11.08 -5.82 27.57
C ILE A 727 -11.45 -7.12 26.85
N GLY A 728 -10.46 -7.93 26.44
CA GLY A 728 -10.64 -9.10 25.61
C GLY A 728 -10.60 -8.79 24.09
N LEU A 729 -10.34 -9.80 23.32
CA LEU A 729 -10.24 -9.66 21.85
C LEU A 729 -11.62 -9.60 21.22
N LYS A 730 -11.81 -8.69 20.29
CA LYS A 730 -13.06 -8.58 19.51
C LYS A 730 -12.98 -9.36 18.19
N LYS A 731 -11.80 -9.46 17.62
CA LYS A 731 -11.49 -10.16 16.37
C LYS A 731 -10.16 -10.88 16.49
N VAL A 732 -9.99 -11.91 15.71
CA VAL A 732 -8.73 -12.67 15.61
C VAL A 732 -8.49 -13.11 14.19
N LEU A 733 -7.22 -13.29 13.86
CA LEU A 733 -6.81 -13.88 12.59
C LEU A 733 -7.16 -15.38 12.59
N ALA A 734 -8.01 -15.81 11.68
CA ALA A 734 -8.44 -17.19 11.54
C ALA A 734 -7.80 -17.84 10.31
N CYS A 735 -7.40 -19.10 10.47
CA CYS A 735 -7.04 -19.98 9.37
C CYS A 735 -8.33 -20.66 8.86
N ILE A 736 -8.66 -20.50 7.59
CA ILE A 736 -9.84 -21.07 6.96
C ILE A 736 -9.39 -21.99 5.82
N THR A 737 -9.84 -23.25 5.83
CA THR A 737 -9.61 -24.17 4.71
C THR A 737 -10.83 -24.22 3.81
N LEU A 738 -10.62 -24.09 2.48
CA LEU A 738 -11.70 -24.21 1.51
C LEU A 738 -12.11 -25.67 1.34
N ASP A 739 -13.41 -25.93 1.35
CA ASP A 739 -13.97 -27.28 1.26
C ASP A 739 -13.82 -27.87 -0.17
N LYS A 740 -13.79 -27.01 -1.20
CA LYS A 740 -13.60 -27.42 -2.59
C LYS A 740 -12.11 -27.66 -2.89
N GLN A 741 -11.74 -28.87 -3.27
CA GLN A 741 -10.39 -29.22 -3.71
C GLN A 741 -9.95 -28.37 -4.90
N GLY A 742 -8.70 -27.93 -4.92
CA GLY A 742 -8.12 -27.08 -5.94
C GLY A 742 -8.58 -25.62 -5.93
N ALA A 743 -9.50 -25.25 -5.01
CA ALA A 743 -9.97 -23.87 -4.93
C ALA A 743 -8.90 -22.92 -4.36
N VAL A 744 -8.76 -21.77 -5.00
CA VAL A 744 -7.90 -20.65 -4.58
C VAL A 744 -8.68 -19.36 -4.74
N VAL A 745 -8.49 -18.41 -3.84
CA VAL A 745 -8.94 -17.03 -3.96
C VAL A 745 -7.72 -16.10 -3.96
N MET A 746 -7.89 -14.81 -4.27
CA MET A 746 -6.75 -13.92 -4.57
C MET A 746 -6.38 -12.95 -3.45
N GLY A 747 -7.19 -12.90 -2.38
CA GLY A 747 -7.08 -11.92 -1.30
C GLY A 747 -8.06 -10.76 -1.45
N LYS A 748 -8.44 -10.18 -0.31
CA LYS A 748 -9.40 -9.07 -0.15
C LYS A 748 -10.87 -9.47 -0.36
N GLU A 749 -11.18 -10.73 -0.59
CA GLU A 749 -12.55 -11.22 -0.69
C GLU A 749 -13.27 -11.15 0.66
N PRO A 750 -14.60 -10.87 0.69
CA PRO A 750 -15.35 -10.87 1.94
C PRO A 750 -15.53 -12.29 2.48
N ILE A 751 -15.40 -12.40 3.79
CA ILE A 751 -15.74 -13.59 4.57
C ILE A 751 -17.17 -13.40 5.05
N ILE A 752 -18.05 -14.29 4.65
CA ILE A 752 -19.49 -14.22 4.87
C ILE A 752 -19.95 -15.30 5.85
N PHE A 753 -20.70 -14.89 6.87
CA PHE A 753 -21.44 -15.77 7.76
C PHE A 753 -22.91 -15.34 7.76
N GLU A 754 -23.85 -16.27 7.50
CA GLU A 754 -25.29 -16.00 7.44
C GLU A 754 -25.66 -14.73 6.65
N ASN A 755 -25.10 -14.59 5.43
CA ASN A 755 -25.29 -13.45 4.52
C ASN A 755 -24.70 -12.11 5.02
N LYS A 756 -23.97 -12.10 6.13
CA LYS A 756 -23.28 -10.91 6.65
C LYS A 756 -21.78 -10.99 6.39
N CYS A 757 -21.20 -9.92 5.90
CA CYS A 757 -19.75 -9.80 5.84
C CYS A 757 -19.22 -9.64 7.28
N ILE A 758 -18.40 -10.58 7.72
CA ILE A 758 -17.80 -10.61 9.06
C ILE A 758 -16.29 -10.30 9.05
N GLY A 759 -15.69 -10.20 7.86
CA GLY A 759 -14.27 -9.95 7.69
C GLY A 759 -13.85 -10.07 6.23
N PHE A 760 -12.57 -10.03 5.98
CA PHE A 760 -12.03 -10.18 4.63
C PHE A 760 -10.74 -11.01 4.64
N VAL A 761 -10.42 -11.56 3.45
CA VAL A 761 -9.23 -12.36 3.21
C VAL A 761 -7.99 -11.48 3.19
N THR A 762 -7.02 -11.77 4.07
CA THR A 762 -5.71 -11.08 4.10
C THR A 762 -4.73 -11.76 3.15
N SER A 763 -4.57 -13.07 3.25
CA SER A 763 -3.76 -13.90 2.37
C SER A 763 -4.49 -15.17 1.98
N SER A 764 -4.17 -15.66 0.78
CA SER A 764 -4.66 -16.97 0.30
C SER A 764 -3.60 -17.64 -0.55
N SER A 765 -3.50 -18.94 -0.41
CA SER A 765 -2.73 -19.82 -1.30
C SER A 765 -3.26 -21.25 -1.25
N TYR A 766 -2.74 -22.09 -2.13
CA TYR A 766 -2.96 -23.52 -2.00
C TYR A 766 -1.83 -24.17 -1.23
N GLY A 767 -2.16 -24.89 -0.18
CA GLY A 767 -1.21 -25.69 0.59
C GLY A 767 -1.03 -27.07 -0.08
N TYR A 768 -0.01 -27.20 -0.89
CA TYR A 768 0.22 -28.39 -1.72
C TYR A 768 0.60 -29.64 -0.91
N SER A 769 1.17 -29.46 0.30
CA SER A 769 1.51 -30.57 1.19
C SER A 769 0.32 -31.06 2.00
N VAL A 770 -0.66 -30.19 2.25
CA VAL A 770 -1.86 -30.49 3.05
C VAL A 770 -3.11 -30.66 2.18
N ASP A 771 -2.97 -30.44 0.87
CA ASP A 771 -4.02 -30.56 -0.15
C ASP A 771 -5.28 -29.74 0.19
N LYS A 772 -5.06 -28.45 0.56
CA LYS A 772 -6.13 -27.53 0.95
C LYS A 772 -5.91 -26.14 0.34
N GLY A 773 -6.98 -25.51 -0.14
CA GLY A 773 -7.02 -24.07 -0.28
C GLY A 773 -7.03 -23.44 1.09
N ILE A 774 -6.07 -22.55 1.37
CA ILE A 774 -5.88 -21.91 2.68
C ILE A 774 -6.15 -20.42 2.54
N VAL A 775 -6.92 -19.89 3.45
CA VAL A 775 -7.29 -18.49 3.55
C VAL A 775 -7.03 -18.02 4.97
N TYR A 776 -6.39 -16.88 5.10
CA TYR A 776 -6.32 -16.14 6.37
C TYR A 776 -7.19 -14.90 6.30
N GLY A 777 -7.81 -14.53 7.42
CA GLY A 777 -8.59 -13.32 7.54
C GLY A 777 -9.03 -13.05 8.97
N TYR A 778 -9.21 -11.78 9.29
CA TYR A 778 -9.71 -11.38 10.59
C TYR A 778 -11.21 -11.49 10.63
N ILE A 779 -11.71 -12.23 11.62
CA ILE A 779 -13.14 -12.41 11.90
C ILE A 779 -13.42 -12.19 13.39
N PRO A 780 -14.66 -11.84 13.79
CA PRO A 780 -15.03 -11.73 15.19
C PRO A 780 -14.79 -13.04 15.94
N VAL A 781 -14.40 -12.93 17.20
CA VAL A 781 -13.98 -14.09 18.04
C VAL A 781 -15.07 -15.15 18.12
N GLU A 782 -16.34 -14.75 18.17
CA GLU A 782 -17.50 -15.65 18.25
C GLU A 782 -17.64 -16.59 17.04
N TYR A 783 -17.02 -16.28 15.90
CA TYR A 783 -17.01 -17.13 14.70
C TYR A 783 -15.69 -17.86 14.48
N ALA A 784 -14.66 -17.57 15.29
CA ALA A 784 -13.29 -18.04 15.07
C ALA A 784 -12.98 -19.41 15.73
N TYR A 785 -13.97 -20.21 16.11
CA TYR A 785 -13.76 -21.54 16.68
C TYR A 785 -13.55 -22.60 15.60
N GLU A 786 -12.76 -23.62 15.92
CA GLU A 786 -12.46 -24.73 15.01
C GLU A 786 -13.77 -25.44 14.57
N GLY A 787 -13.94 -25.65 13.28
CA GLY A 787 -15.11 -26.22 12.67
C GLY A 787 -16.21 -25.24 12.26
N SER A 788 -16.11 -23.96 12.66
CA SER A 788 -17.02 -22.91 12.21
C SER A 788 -17.06 -22.81 10.68
N LYS A 789 -18.26 -22.71 10.11
CA LYS A 789 -18.48 -22.68 8.66
C LYS A 789 -18.69 -21.25 8.19
N VAL A 790 -17.94 -20.87 7.20
CA VAL A 790 -18.01 -19.53 6.54
C VAL A 790 -18.04 -19.69 5.03
N ASN A 791 -18.35 -18.62 4.32
CA ASN A 791 -18.25 -18.55 2.87
C ASN A 791 -17.29 -17.44 2.46
N ILE A 792 -16.50 -17.68 1.44
CA ILE A 792 -15.69 -16.66 0.79
C ILE A 792 -16.39 -16.26 -0.51
N LEU A 793 -16.73 -14.97 -0.65
CA LEU A 793 -17.41 -14.48 -1.86
C LEU A 793 -16.36 -14.10 -2.91
N TYR A 794 -16.22 -14.92 -3.93
CA TYR A 794 -15.22 -14.75 -4.99
C TYR A 794 -15.89 -14.70 -6.35
N PHE A 795 -15.77 -13.60 -7.08
CA PHE A 795 -16.45 -13.34 -8.36
C PHE A 795 -17.97 -13.61 -8.31
N GLY A 796 -18.63 -13.20 -7.23
CA GLY A 796 -20.07 -13.40 -7.03
C GLY A 796 -20.48 -14.84 -6.66
N LYS A 797 -19.51 -15.75 -6.42
CA LYS A 797 -19.75 -17.14 -6.03
C LYS A 797 -19.29 -17.39 -4.60
N HIS A 798 -20.07 -18.15 -3.85
CA HIS A 798 -19.73 -18.55 -2.50
C HIS A 798 -18.87 -19.82 -2.49
N TYR A 799 -17.66 -19.72 -1.95
CA TYR A 799 -16.77 -20.83 -1.68
C TYR A 799 -16.88 -21.20 -0.19
N LYS A 800 -17.42 -22.39 0.10
CA LYS A 800 -17.52 -22.88 1.47
C LYS A 800 -16.14 -23.07 2.08
N GLY A 801 -15.97 -22.65 3.32
CA GLY A 801 -14.75 -22.81 4.09
C GLY A 801 -15.04 -23.19 5.54
N THR A 802 -14.05 -23.79 6.16
CA THR A 802 -14.10 -24.21 7.56
C THR A 802 -12.94 -23.58 8.32
N VAL A 803 -13.23 -22.93 9.43
CA VAL A 803 -12.20 -22.46 10.36
C VAL A 803 -11.43 -23.65 10.90
N SER A 804 -10.13 -23.65 10.72
CA SER A 804 -9.25 -24.78 11.01
C SER A 804 -8.18 -24.38 12.02
N LYS A 805 -7.77 -25.34 12.83
CA LYS A 805 -6.66 -25.14 13.76
C LYS A 805 -5.35 -24.99 12.99
N GLU A 806 -4.57 -24.00 13.35
CA GLU A 806 -3.25 -23.76 12.75
C GLU A 806 -2.11 -24.15 13.69
N PRO A 807 -0.91 -24.42 13.17
CA PRO A 807 -0.59 -24.52 11.73
C PRO A 807 -1.10 -25.85 11.14
N LEU A 808 -1.46 -25.83 9.85
CA LEU A 808 -1.91 -27.03 9.14
C LEU A 808 -0.76 -28.00 8.86
N PHE A 809 0.43 -27.48 8.62
CA PHE A 809 1.64 -28.26 8.39
C PHE A 809 2.50 -28.35 9.65
N ASP A 810 2.92 -29.54 10.03
CA ASP A 810 3.80 -29.84 11.18
C ASP A 810 3.39 -29.05 12.45
N PRO A 811 2.18 -29.28 13.00
CA PRO A 811 1.65 -28.49 14.13
C PRO A 811 2.49 -28.59 15.42
N LYS A 812 3.30 -29.62 15.55
CA LYS A 812 4.20 -29.84 16.71
C LYS A 812 5.62 -29.29 16.50
N ASN A 813 5.89 -28.67 15.35
CA ASN A 813 7.22 -28.14 14.97
C ASN A 813 8.35 -29.20 15.02
N LEU A 814 8.02 -30.45 14.73
CA LEU A 814 8.99 -31.54 14.78
C LEU A 814 10.09 -31.36 13.71
N ARG A 815 9.67 -30.95 12.50
CA ARG A 815 10.61 -30.73 11.38
C ARG A 815 11.57 -29.58 11.60
N LEU A 816 11.17 -28.57 12.35
CA LEU A 816 12.05 -27.44 12.69
C LEU A 816 13.09 -27.77 13.75
N LYS A 817 12.74 -28.69 14.67
CA LYS A 817 13.54 -28.94 15.88
C LYS A 817 14.48 -30.14 15.77
N THR A 818 14.24 -30.99 14.76
CA THR A 818 15.15 -32.13 14.47
C THR A 818 16.42 -31.67 13.80
#